data_34741e97a1f1b9893e2e6667b5f61b12
#
_entry.id   34741e97a1f1b9893e2e6667b5f61b12
#
_cell.length_a   1.000
_cell.length_b   1.000
_cell.length_c   1.000
_cell.angle_alpha   90.00
_cell.angle_beta   90.00
_cell.angle_gamma   90.00
#
_symmetry.space_group_name_H-M   'P 1'
#
loop_
_entity.id
_entity.type
_entity.pdbx_description
1 polymer ?
#
loop_
_entity_poly.entity_id
_entity_poly.type
_entity_poly.pdbx_seq_one_letter_code
_entity_poly.pdbx_strand_id
1 'polypeptide(L)'
;MTGWTWGRRAALLGGAALVAVVAAASAVPAVFDVRSSTPVDAVPVELVAYDTCDAALGELRAAMAPHVGAYGLAGSRNFGVLEMDSRAAGVPKSTADKAAPEHSTTNVQEAGVDEPDLVKTDGRRIVTVVDGKLRVVDVASRALTGTLDLPAGFGTHLLLRGDRALVVAGSAMATDSGFAPGKIAPEGVTVTMVDLAAAPKVVGSLALDARYLDARQVGDVVRVVVASSPRLPWVYPQEGRTEAESLLRNKEVVATAPIGAWLPEYELTAGDGSRTKGPLVACERVKHPAQHSATSLLSVLTFDFPGDLGTGDAVSVVADGDTVYSTEKSLYIADDHHLVPNQNRMPAPPTTTAIHQFDISRPGPPQHVASGKVAGSPLNQYALSEHDGHLRVATTAFDAPGIPEQPPASQSAVTVLKRVGTELVEVGRVDGLGVGERIYSVRFVGPVGYVVTFRQTDPLYTLDLSDPATPRKVGELKINGYSAYLHPAGDGKLIGVGQDATDQGRVQGTQVSLFDVRDAAAPTRVASHHVPGGTSEVEYDPHAFLHWPQRDLLVLPVVSYPAEGRPTDEASGGVLVLRLRDNTFTSLGTVRHASGQGFDPGVRRALVVGDDLWTVSAGGLQATRIDGLAQQAWVPFT
;
A
#
# COMPACT_ATOMS: atom_id res chain seq x y z
N MET A 1 49.62 14.84 46.75
CA MET A 1 49.52 15.46 48.08
C MET A 1 48.13 15.18 48.59
N THR A 2 48.12 14.41 49.70
CA THR A 2 47.11 14.21 50.77
C THR A 2 45.70 13.80 50.31
N GLY A 3 45.21 12.64 50.46
CA GLY A 3 45.39 11.62 51.50
C GLY A 3 44.51 11.90 52.72
N TRP A 4 43.45 11.17 52.92
CA TRP A 4 43.16 10.64 54.26
C TRP A 4 42.04 9.58 54.26
N THR A 5 42.33 8.58 55.06
CA THR A 5 41.76 7.25 55.28
C THR A 5 40.97 7.18 56.61
N TRP A 6 40.11 6.14 56.70
CA TRP A 6 39.77 5.32 57.86
C TRP A 6 38.71 5.76 58.90
N GLY A 7 37.91 4.78 59.25
CA GLY A 7 37.28 4.65 60.57
C GLY A 7 36.23 3.54 60.66
N ARG A 8 36.65 2.31 60.88
CA ARG A 8 35.88 1.17 61.42
C ARG A 8 35.51 1.36 62.88
N ARG A 9 34.36 0.80 63.36
CA ARG A 9 34.11 0.00 64.60
C ARG A 9 32.58 -0.19 64.69
N ALA A 10 32.08 -1.41 64.66
CA ALA A 10 32.04 -2.58 65.54
C ALA A 10 30.98 -2.48 66.65
N ALA A 11 29.98 -3.32 66.52
CA ALA A 11 29.39 -4.36 67.37
C ALA A 11 28.57 -3.96 68.63
N LEU A 12 27.38 -4.54 68.77
CA LEU A 12 27.00 -5.62 69.67
C LEU A 12 25.49 -5.81 69.84
N LEU A 13 25.05 -7.02 69.57
CA LEU A 13 24.11 -7.90 70.27
C LEU A 13 22.79 -7.38 70.87
N GLY A 14 21.72 -8.04 70.52
CA GLY A 14 20.42 -8.08 71.25
C GLY A 14 19.43 -8.95 70.52
N GLY A 15 19.20 -10.15 70.98
CA GLY A 15 18.48 -11.23 70.36
C GLY A 15 16.96 -11.24 70.59
N ALA A 16 16.40 -12.22 69.93
CA ALA A 16 15.13 -12.95 70.15
C ALA A 16 13.81 -12.29 69.75
N ALA A 17 13.17 -12.82 68.74
CA ALA A 17 12.01 -13.71 68.84
C ALA A 17 11.45 -13.98 67.42
N LEU A 18 11.49 -15.25 67.02
CA LEU A 18 10.76 -15.77 65.86
C LEU A 18 9.24 -15.67 66.15
N VAL A 19 8.52 -14.98 65.24
CA VAL A 19 7.10 -15.27 65.00
C VAL A 19 6.96 -15.45 63.48
N ALA A 20 6.84 -16.69 63.06
CA ALA A 20 6.51 -17.05 61.69
C ALA A 20 5.03 -16.73 61.42
N VAL A 21 4.74 -15.67 60.68
CA VAL A 21 3.46 -15.45 60.04
C VAL A 21 3.58 -15.93 58.60
N VAL A 22 3.01 -17.11 58.36
CA VAL A 22 2.77 -17.61 57.01
C VAL A 22 1.65 -16.76 56.43
N ALA A 23 1.98 -15.74 55.65
CA ALA A 23 1.03 -15.04 54.79
C ALA A 23 0.93 -15.86 53.50
N ALA A 24 -0.13 -16.63 53.37
CA ALA A 24 -0.56 -17.21 52.12
C ALA A 24 -0.91 -16.04 51.16
N ALA A 25 -0.02 -15.72 50.26
CA ALA A 25 -0.32 -14.84 49.14
C ALA A 25 -1.25 -15.59 48.19
N SER A 26 -2.56 -15.36 48.35
CA SER A 26 -3.53 -15.70 47.33
C SER A 26 -3.26 -14.80 46.15
N ALA A 27 -2.60 -15.35 45.10
CA ALA A 27 -2.54 -14.74 43.79
C ALA A 27 -3.97 -14.75 43.23
N VAL A 28 -4.65 -13.64 43.38
CA VAL A 28 -5.85 -13.35 42.58
C VAL A 28 -5.34 -13.10 41.18
N PRO A 29 -5.72 -13.89 40.16
CA PRO A 29 -5.43 -13.53 38.80
C PRO A 29 -6.19 -12.21 38.55
N ALA A 30 -5.45 -11.16 38.18
CA ALA A 30 -6.07 -9.96 37.67
C ALA A 30 -6.82 -10.39 36.39
N VAL A 31 -8.11 -10.58 36.52
CA VAL A 31 -9.01 -10.64 35.36
C VAL A 31 -8.96 -9.25 34.77
N PHE A 32 -8.12 -9.07 33.76
CA PHE A 32 -8.23 -7.92 32.87
C PHE A 32 -9.60 -8.06 32.23
N ASP A 33 -10.51 -7.22 32.68
CA ASP A 33 -11.81 -7.03 32.06
C ASP A 33 -11.51 -6.46 30.67
N VAL A 34 -11.48 -7.34 29.66
CA VAL A 34 -11.42 -6.96 28.26
C VAL A 34 -12.73 -6.26 28.00
N ARG A 35 -12.73 -4.94 28.16
CA ARG A 35 -13.84 -4.13 27.72
C ARG A 35 -13.97 -4.40 26.23
N SER A 36 -15.00 -5.18 25.87
CA SER A 36 -15.45 -5.29 24.50
C SER A 36 -15.57 -3.86 23.97
N SER A 37 -14.78 -3.55 22.93
CA SER A 37 -14.91 -2.27 22.24
C SER A 37 -16.38 -2.12 21.90
N THR A 38 -17.03 -1.09 22.46
CA THR A 38 -18.40 -0.75 22.09
C THR A 38 -18.48 -0.72 20.57
N PRO A 39 -19.48 -1.38 19.97
CA PRO A 39 -19.70 -1.25 18.53
C PRO A 39 -19.71 0.25 18.21
N VAL A 40 -18.93 0.66 17.22
CA VAL A 40 -19.00 2.02 16.71
C VAL A 40 -20.44 2.16 16.25
N ASP A 41 -21.22 3.05 16.88
CA ASP A 41 -22.57 3.34 16.42
C ASP A 41 -22.48 3.61 14.92
N ALA A 42 -23.06 2.72 14.14
CA ALA A 42 -23.03 2.80 12.67
C ALA A 42 -23.90 4.00 12.26
N VAL A 43 -23.30 5.19 12.28
CA VAL A 43 -23.93 6.32 11.61
C VAL A 43 -23.85 6.01 10.12
N PRO A 44 -24.99 5.89 9.43
CA PRO A 44 -25.02 5.58 8.01
C PRO A 44 -24.17 6.59 7.23
N VAL A 45 -23.25 6.10 6.40
CA VAL A 45 -22.51 6.96 5.47
C VAL A 45 -23.28 6.99 4.15
N GLU A 46 -24.45 7.65 4.19
CA GLU A 46 -25.20 7.87 2.96
C GLU A 46 -24.49 8.93 2.12
N LEU A 47 -24.18 8.60 0.86
CA LEU A 47 -23.62 9.55 -0.10
C LEU A 47 -24.73 10.13 -0.97
N VAL A 48 -24.88 11.44 -0.93
CA VAL A 48 -25.81 12.22 -1.75
C VAL A 48 -25.04 13.02 -2.79
N ALA A 49 -25.65 13.30 -3.94
CA ALA A 49 -25.08 14.19 -4.94
C ALA A 49 -25.45 15.64 -4.60
N TYR A 50 -24.62 16.59 -5.00
CA TYR A 50 -24.99 18.00 -4.92
C TYR A 50 -26.02 18.35 -5.98
N ASP A 51 -27.01 19.15 -5.63
CA ASP A 51 -28.04 19.59 -6.56
C ASP A 51 -27.50 20.65 -7.56
N THR A 52 -26.59 21.50 -7.09
CA THR A 52 -25.97 22.58 -7.88
C THR A 52 -24.55 22.85 -7.43
N CYS A 53 -23.75 23.52 -8.27
CA CYS A 53 -22.42 23.98 -7.89
C CYS A 53 -22.41 25.00 -6.75
N ASP A 54 -23.45 25.81 -6.62
CA ASP A 54 -23.58 26.76 -5.49
C ASP A 54 -23.84 26.02 -4.17
N ALA A 55 -24.67 24.97 -4.18
CA ALA A 55 -24.88 24.12 -3.03
C ALA A 55 -23.56 23.40 -2.63
N ALA A 56 -22.87 22.79 -3.59
CA ALA A 56 -21.56 22.16 -3.37
C ALA A 56 -20.56 23.13 -2.74
N LEU A 57 -20.45 24.33 -3.28
CA LEU A 57 -19.54 25.36 -2.79
C LEU A 57 -19.88 25.79 -1.34
N GLY A 58 -21.17 25.98 -1.05
CA GLY A 58 -21.65 26.33 0.29
C GLY A 58 -21.31 25.27 1.32
N GLU A 59 -21.56 24.01 1.02
CA GLU A 59 -21.31 22.89 1.91
C GLU A 59 -19.81 22.60 2.10
N LEU A 60 -19.02 22.61 1.03
CA LEU A 60 -17.56 22.42 1.13
C LEU A 60 -16.90 23.51 1.98
N ARG A 61 -17.31 24.78 1.81
CA ARG A 61 -16.83 25.89 2.66
C ARG A 61 -17.22 25.69 4.12
N ALA A 62 -18.48 25.33 4.39
CA ALA A 62 -18.99 25.11 5.73
C ALA A 62 -18.29 23.93 6.43
N ALA A 63 -18.07 22.83 5.71
CA ALA A 63 -17.37 21.66 6.21
C ALA A 63 -15.89 21.97 6.54
N MET A 64 -15.24 22.78 5.73
CA MET A 64 -13.82 23.08 5.89
C MET A 64 -13.54 24.18 6.94
N ALA A 65 -14.42 25.15 7.13
CA ALA A 65 -14.20 26.30 7.97
C ALA A 65 -13.75 25.98 9.42
N PRO A 66 -14.27 24.94 10.11
CA PRO A 66 -13.83 24.59 11.47
C PRO A 66 -12.40 24.03 11.54
N HIS A 67 -11.85 23.54 10.42
CA HIS A 67 -10.56 22.87 10.33
C HIS A 67 -9.43 23.77 9.84
N VAL A 68 -9.75 25.04 9.54
CA VAL A 68 -8.75 26.03 9.07
C VAL A 68 -7.84 26.44 10.20
N GLY A 69 -6.52 26.32 9.97
CA GLY A 69 -5.45 26.72 10.85
C GLY A 69 -4.58 27.86 10.28
N ALA A 70 -3.61 28.29 11.07
CA ALA A 70 -2.61 29.28 10.65
C ALA A 70 -1.72 28.76 9.50
N TYR A 71 -1.61 27.43 9.39
CA TYR A 71 -0.79 26.72 8.38
C TYR A 71 -1.63 26.01 7.32
N GLY A 72 -2.84 26.46 7.07
CA GLY A 72 -3.78 25.82 6.16
C GLY A 72 -4.76 24.89 6.90
N LEU A 73 -5.08 23.73 6.34
CA LEU A 73 -5.96 22.75 6.98
C LEU A 73 -5.22 21.96 8.06
N ALA A 74 -5.86 21.83 9.23
CA ALA A 74 -5.40 20.92 10.27
C ALA A 74 -5.62 19.46 9.79
N GLY A 75 -4.56 18.68 9.76
CA GLY A 75 -4.58 17.30 9.25
C GLY A 75 -3.93 17.13 7.87
N SER A 76 -3.81 18.18 7.07
CA SER A 76 -3.07 18.15 5.80
C SER A 76 -1.53 18.21 5.99
N ARG A 77 -1.03 17.84 7.14
CA ARG A 77 0.38 17.56 7.28
C ARG A 77 0.67 16.30 6.48
N ASN A 78 1.17 16.50 5.27
CA ASN A 78 2.04 15.53 4.65
C ASN A 78 3.23 15.32 5.60
N PHE A 79 3.07 14.49 6.62
CA PHE A 79 4.21 13.76 7.07
C PHE A 79 4.60 12.93 5.87
N GLY A 80 5.69 13.31 5.22
CA GLY A 80 6.45 12.42 4.36
C GLY A 80 7.00 11.27 5.19
N VAL A 81 6.12 10.46 5.73
CA VAL A 81 6.37 9.05 5.84
C VAL A 81 6.47 8.66 4.38
N LEU A 82 7.65 8.19 3.99
CA LEU A 82 7.78 7.34 2.84
C LEU A 82 6.71 6.27 3.04
N GLU A 83 5.51 6.51 2.50
CA GLU A 83 4.54 5.46 2.23
C GLU A 83 5.26 4.55 1.26
N MET A 84 5.88 3.55 1.82
CA MET A 84 6.43 2.44 1.06
C MET A 84 5.20 1.74 0.50
N ASP A 85 5.01 1.90 -0.78
CA ASP A 85 3.88 1.43 -1.58
C ASP A 85 3.75 -0.10 -1.40
N SER A 86 2.96 -0.53 -0.42
CA SER A 86 2.76 -1.95 -0.10
C SER A 86 1.62 -2.50 -0.98
N ARG A 87 1.92 -2.79 -2.24
CA ARG A 87 1.00 -3.42 -3.20
C ARG A 87 1.44 -4.85 -3.45
N ALA A 88 0.53 -5.80 -3.33
CA ALA A 88 0.86 -7.21 -3.58
C ALA A 88 -0.37 -8.08 -3.87
N ALA A 89 -0.29 -9.18 -4.20
CA ALA A 89 -0.33 -10.11 -5.29
C ALA A 89 -1.08 -11.43 -5.01
N GLY A 90 -1.78 -11.91 -5.99
CA GLY A 90 -2.27 -13.27 -6.18
C GLY A 90 -1.84 -13.82 -7.54
N VAL A 91 -1.81 -15.15 -7.72
CA VAL A 91 -1.40 -15.77 -8.98
C VAL A 91 -2.58 -15.84 -9.95
N PRO A 92 -2.61 -15.10 -11.07
CA PRO A 92 -3.57 -15.37 -12.12
C PRO A 92 -3.14 -16.57 -12.95
N LYS A 93 -4.08 -17.46 -13.27
CA LYS A 93 -3.90 -18.37 -14.41
C LYS A 93 -4.01 -17.56 -15.68
N SER A 94 -2.88 -17.38 -16.39
CA SER A 94 -2.86 -16.81 -17.73
C SER A 94 -3.77 -17.63 -18.65
N THR A 95 -4.76 -17.00 -19.26
CA THR A 95 -5.42 -17.53 -20.46
C THR A 95 -4.47 -17.25 -21.62
N ALA A 96 -3.56 -18.20 -21.85
CA ALA A 96 -2.55 -18.08 -22.89
C ALA A 96 -3.19 -17.95 -24.28
N ASP A 97 -2.87 -16.90 -24.96
CA ASP A 97 -3.01 -16.79 -26.40
C ASP A 97 -2.06 -17.83 -27.04
N LYS A 98 -2.58 -18.78 -27.82
CA LYS A 98 -1.89 -20.00 -28.28
C LYS A 98 -0.61 -19.79 -29.12
N ALA A 99 -0.09 -18.59 -29.25
CA ALA A 99 1.04 -18.22 -30.10
C ALA A 99 2.22 -17.52 -29.39
N ALA A 100 2.09 -17.16 -28.11
CA ALA A 100 3.17 -16.57 -27.32
C ALA A 100 3.83 -17.62 -26.41
N PRO A 101 5.13 -17.49 -26.07
CA PRO A 101 5.77 -18.29 -25.03
C PRO A 101 5.00 -18.19 -23.71
N GLU A 102 5.02 -19.26 -22.92
CA GLU A 102 4.52 -19.22 -21.55
C GLU A 102 5.29 -18.16 -20.75
N HIS A 103 4.60 -17.28 -20.05
CA HIS A 103 5.21 -16.17 -19.33
C HIS A 103 4.52 -15.87 -18.01
N SER A 104 5.27 -15.29 -17.09
CA SER A 104 4.72 -14.77 -15.84
C SER A 104 3.94 -13.48 -16.07
N THR A 105 2.93 -13.25 -15.24
CA THR A 105 2.22 -11.97 -15.15
C THR A 105 2.67 -11.21 -13.89
N THR A 106 2.26 -9.97 -13.77
CA THR A 106 2.42 -9.21 -12.51
C THR A 106 1.78 -10.02 -11.37
N ASN A 107 2.46 -10.00 -10.25
CA ASN A 107 1.95 -10.57 -9.01
C ASN A 107 0.79 -9.67 -8.51
N VAL A 108 -0.49 -10.05 -8.70
CA VAL A 108 -1.70 -9.25 -8.38
C VAL A 108 -2.49 -9.86 -7.21
N GLN A 109 -3.28 -9.05 -6.47
CA GLN A 109 -4.03 -9.53 -5.30
C GLN A 109 -5.18 -10.44 -5.68
N GLU A 110 -5.98 -10.07 -6.68
CA GLU A 110 -7.17 -10.81 -7.11
C GLU A 110 -7.01 -11.30 -8.54
N ALA A 111 -7.37 -12.56 -8.76
CA ALA A 111 -7.36 -13.14 -10.10
C ALA A 111 -8.32 -12.39 -11.03
N GLY A 112 -7.89 -12.10 -12.26
CA GLY A 112 -8.69 -11.37 -13.25
C GLY A 112 -8.64 -9.85 -13.12
N VAL A 113 -7.97 -9.31 -12.10
CA VAL A 113 -7.73 -7.88 -11.90
C VAL A 113 -6.23 -7.61 -12.05
N ASP A 114 -5.80 -6.99 -13.15
CA ASP A 114 -4.39 -6.61 -13.32
C ASP A 114 -4.10 -5.30 -12.58
N GLU A 115 -2.89 -5.22 -12.05
CA GLU A 115 -2.37 -4.09 -11.28
C GLU A 115 -1.18 -3.48 -12.03
N PRO A 116 -1.01 -2.14 -12.00
CA PRO A 116 0.12 -1.51 -12.68
C PRO A 116 1.45 -1.86 -12.04
N ASP A 117 2.49 -1.97 -12.86
CA ASP A 117 3.86 -2.22 -12.39
C ASP A 117 4.86 -1.43 -13.26
N LEU A 118 6.13 -1.40 -12.91
CA LEU A 118 7.18 -0.77 -13.70
C LEU A 118 7.58 -1.59 -14.96
N VAL A 119 7.13 -2.84 -15.05
CA VAL A 119 7.40 -3.73 -16.18
C VAL A 119 6.22 -4.66 -16.44
N LYS A 120 5.91 -4.89 -17.71
CA LYS A 120 4.89 -5.84 -18.17
C LYS A 120 5.43 -6.65 -19.36
N THR A 121 4.86 -7.84 -19.58
CA THR A 121 5.14 -8.68 -20.74
C THR A 121 3.88 -9.35 -21.28
N ASP A 122 3.84 -9.55 -22.58
CA ASP A 122 2.86 -10.38 -23.28
C ASP A 122 3.49 -11.70 -23.80
N GLY A 123 4.71 -12.02 -23.33
CA GLY A 123 5.48 -13.18 -23.75
C GLY A 123 6.27 -12.98 -25.05
N ARG A 124 5.96 -11.96 -25.85
CA ARG A 124 6.70 -11.62 -27.09
C ARG A 124 7.64 -10.44 -26.87
N ARG A 125 7.22 -9.50 -26.06
CA ARG A 125 7.97 -8.29 -25.70
C ARG A 125 7.89 -8.03 -24.21
N ILE A 126 8.87 -7.32 -23.71
CA ILE A 126 8.89 -6.75 -22.36
C ILE A 126 8.84 -5.25 -22.52
N VAL A 127 7.86 -4.64 -21.86
CA VAL A 127 7.67 -3.18 -21.83
C VAL A 127 7.99 -2.70 -20.43
N THR A 128 8.87 -1.73 -20.28
CA THR A 128 9.26 -1.18 -18.98
C THR A 128 9.35 0.33 -19.03
N VAL A 129 9.13 0.95 -17.88
CA VAL A 129 9.33 2.39 -17.71
C VAL A 129 10.35 2.63 -16.61
N VAL A 130 11.49 3.17 -17.03
CA VAL A 130 12.63 3.48 -16.17
C VAL A 130 13.18 4.86 -16.57
N ASP A 131 13.46 5.72 -15.59
CA ASP A 131 14.02 7.06 -15.79
C ASP A 131 13.26 7.91 -16.84
N GLY A 132 11.93 7.90 -16.75
CA GLY A 132 11.05 8.68 -17.63
C GLY A 132 11.02 8.19 -19.08
N LYS A 133 11.53 7.00 -19.38
CA LYS A 133 11.51 6.40 -20.71
C LYS A 133 10.75 5.07 -20.72
N LEU A 134 9.82 4.95 -21.66
CA LEU A 134 9.25 3.65 -21.99
C LEU A 134 10.18 2.94 -22.98
N ARG A 135 10.49 1.69 -22.70
CA ARG A 135 11.34 0.84 -23.53
C ARG A 135 10.62 -0.47 -23.87
N VAL A 136 10.81 -0.90 -25.11
CA VAL A 136 10.25 -2.15 -25.62
C VAL A 136 11.41 -3.04 -26.00
N VAL A 137 11.48 -4.22 -25.38
CA VAL A 137 12.48 -5.25 -25.70
C VAL A 137 11.76 -6.45 -26.31
N ASP A 138 12.18 -6.84 -27.49
CA ASP A 138 11.70 -8.07 -28.14
C ASP A 138 12.36 -9.29 -27.50
N VAL A 139 11.56 -10.23 -27.04
CA VAL A 139 12.03 -11.41 -26.29
C VAL A 139 12.83 -12.35 -27.19
N ALA A 140 12.40 -12.55 -28.44
CA ALA A 140 13.01 -13.51 -29.35
C ALA A 140 14.41 -13.08 -29.80
N SER A 141 14.57 -11.82 -30.20
CA SER A 141 15.86 -11.24 -30.61
C SER A 141 16.71 -10.76 -29.43
N ARG A 142 16.11 -10.65 -28.24
CA ARG A 142 16.73 -10.10 -27.02
C ARG A 142 17.33 -8.71 -27.25
N ALA A 143 16.61 -7.88 -27.98
CA ALA A 143 17.06 -6.56 -28.40
C ALA A 143 16.06 -5.46 -28.01
N LEU A 144 16.59 -4.27 -27.72
CA LEU A 144 15.77 -3.06 -27.55
C LEU A 144 15.25 -2.65 -28.94
N THR A 145 13.93 -2.70 -29.13
CA THR A 145 13.25 -2.41 -30.40
C THR A 145 12.56 -1.06 -30.42
N GLY A 146 12.36 -0.44 -29.26
CA GLY A 146 11.75 0.87 -29.17
C GLY A 146 12.08 1.60 -27.88
N THR A 147 12.21 2.91 -27.97
CA THR A 147 12.35 3.82 -26.84
C THR A 147 11.49 5.04 -27.07
N LEU A 148 10.79 5.49 -26.03
CA LEU A 148 9.94 6.67 -26.06
C LEU A 148 10.15 7.50 -24.79
N ASP A 149 10.48 8.78 -24.96
CA ASP A 149 10.51 9.71 -23.84
C ASP A 149 9.08 9.99 -23.37
N LEU A 150 8.86 9.88 -22.07
CA LEU A 150 7.58 10.19 -21.44
C LEU A 150 7.65 11.54 -20.76
N PRO A 151 6.49 12.19 -20.50
CA PRO A 151 6.44 13.35 -19.62
C PRO A 151 7.13 13.06 -18.28
N ALA A 152 7.89 14.03 -17.78
CA ALA A 152 8.61 13.86 -16.52
C ALA A 152 7.66 13.57 -15.36
N GLY A 153 8.00 12.57 -14.54
CA GLY A 153 7.20 12.17 -13.38
C GLY A 153 7.92 11.15 -12.50
N PHE A 154 7.42 10.97 -11.27
CA PHE A 154 7.86 9.96 -10.31
C PHE A 154 6.86 8.80 -10.22
N GLY A 155 7.31 7.68 -9.65
CA GLY A 155 6.43 6.56 -9.37
C GLY A 155 5.70 6.09 -10.63
N THR A 156 6.45 5.84 -11.71
CA THR A 156 5.86 5.50 -13.00
C THR A 156 5.40 4.05 -13.00
N HIS A 157 4.14 3.85 -13.35
CA HIS A 157 3.48 2.56 -13.43
C HIS A 157 2.89 2.36 -14.83
N LEU A 158 2.86 1.12 -15.31
CA LEU A 158 2.27 0.81 -16.60
C LEU A 158 1.33 -0.39 -16.54
N LEU A 159 0.32 -0.36 -17.37
CA LEU A 159 -0.56 -1.47 -17.74
C LEU A 159 -0.40 -1.75 -19.22
N LEU A 160 -0.53 -3.02 -19.61
CA LEU A 160 -0.32 -3.47 -20.98
C LEU A 160 -1.51 -4.28 -21.48
N ARG A 161 -2.03 -3.96 -22.68
CA ARG A 161 -3.09 -4.73 -23.31
C ARG A 161 -2.96 -4.70 -24.83
N GLY A 162 -2.68 -5.84 -25.45
CA GLY A 162 -2.41 -5.89 -26.89
C GLY A 162 -1.30 -4.90 -27.27
N ASP A 163 -1.53 -4.08 -28.30
CA ASP A 163 -0.58 -3.07 -28.74
C ASP A 163 -0.75 -1.70 -28.06
N ARG A 164 -1.30 -1.67 -26.85
CA ARG A 164 -1.47 -0.45 -26.05
C ARG A 164 -0.82 -0.57 -24.69
N ALA A 165 -0.19 0.50 -24.24
CA ALA A 165 0.26 0.67 -22.87
C ALA A 165 -0.36 1.95 -22.28
N LEU A 166 -0.87 1.85 -21.06
CA LEU A 166 -1.28 2.99 -20.26
C LEU A 166 -0.22 3.24 -19.20
N VAL A 167 0.37 4.42 -19.22
CA VAL A 167 1.41 4.82 -18.26
C VAL A 167 0.85 5.89 -17.34
N VAL A 168 0.99 5.69 -16.03
CA VAL A 168 0.61 6.66 -15.01
C VAL A 168 1.87 7.13 -14.30
N ALA A 169 2.09 8.44 -14.23
CA ALA A 169 3.23 9.04 -13.58
C ALA A 169 2.79 10.22 -12.70
N GLY A 170 3.25 10.26 -11.44
CA GLY A 170 3.10 11.45 -10.59
C GLY A 170 3.93 12.63 -11.12
N SER A 171 3.55 13.86 -10.81
CA SER A 171 4.37 15.02 -11.18
C SER A 171 5.72 14.98 -10.47
N ALA A 172 6.78 15.44 -11.18
CA ALA A 172 8.08 15.63 -10.58
C ALA A 172 7.93 16.66 -9.42
N MET A 173 8.34 16.30 -8.21
CA MET A 173 8.63 17.31 -7.22
C MET A 173 9.73 18.21 -7.82
N ALA A 174 9.47 19.51 -7.93
CA ALA A 174 10.48 20.44 -8.38
C ALA A 174 11.68 20.34 -7.42
N THR A 175 12.70 19.61 -7.84
CA THR A 175 14.00 19.52 -7.15
C THR A 175 14.84 20.74 -7.46
N ASP A 176 14.24 21.93 -7.46
CA ASP A 176 15.04 23.13 -7.52
C ASP A 176 15.47 23.48 -6.10
N SER A 177 16.76 23.44 -5.91
CA SER A 177 17.53 23.65 -4.69
C SER A 177 17.21 25.00 -4.04
N GLY A 178 16.17 25.01 -3.25
CA GLY A 178 15.76 26.16 -2.47
C GLY A 178 14.38 25.94 -1.88
N PHE A 179 14.31 25.23 -0.75
CA PHE A 179 13.13 25.27 0.10
C PHE A 179 12.88 26.72 0.55
N ALA A 180 12.20 27.48 -0.30
CA ALA A 180 11.51 28.66 0.20
C ALA A 180 10.29 28.13 0.98
N PRO A 181 10.16 28.45 2.29
CA PRO A 181 8.99 28.04 3.05
C PRO A 181 7.72 28.55 2.34
N GLY A 182 6.82 27.62 1.94
CA GLY A 182 5.52 27.96 1.39
C GLY A 182 5.27 27.71 -0.09
N LYS A 183 6.19 27.09 -0.85
CA LYS A 183 5.92 26.58 -2.20
C LYS A 183 5.92 25.06 -2.18
N ILE A 184 4.78 24.45 -1.87
CA ILE A 184 4.51 23.05 -2.18
C ILE A 184 4.29 23.03 -3.69
N ALA A 185 5.06 22.19 -4.42
CA ALA A 185 4.77 21.93 -5.83
C ALA A 185 3.35 21.36 -5.92
N PRO A 186 2.52 21.79 -6.88
CA PRO A 186 1.19 21.21 -7.02
C PRO A 186 1.31 19.70 -7.26
N GLU A 187 0.56 18.92 -6.49
CA GLU A 187 0.38 17.51 -6.76
C GLU A 187 -0.19 17.37 -8.17
N GLY A 188 0.38 16.50 -8.97
CA GLY A 188 -0.10 16.28 -10.33
C GLY A 188 0.12 14.83 -10.74
N VAL A 189 -0.74 14.32 -11.58
CA VAL A 189 -0.59 13.02 -12.22
C VAL A 189 -0.81 13.14 -13.71
N THR A 190 -0.03 12.40 -14.49
CA THR A 190 -0.20 12.29 -15.93
C THR A 190 -0.50 10.85 -16.31
N VAL A 191 -1.60 10.65 -17.03
CA VAL A 191 -1.98 9.38 -17.65
C VAL A 191 -1.64 9.49 -19.13
N THR A 192 -0.79 8.59 -19.65
CA THR A 192 -0.33 8.60 -21.04
C THR A 192 -0.69 7.29 -21.71
N MET A 193 -1.39 7.36 -22.84
CA MET A 193 -1.66 6.21 -23.70
C MET A 193 -0.60 6.12 -24.78
N VAL A 194 0.01 4.94 -24.92
CA VAL A 194 1.09 4.65 -25.87
C VAL A 194 0.64 3.55 -26.82
N ASP A 195 0.85 3.75 -28.11
CA ASP A 195 0.71 2.75 -29.18
C ASP A 195 2.04 2.02 -29.38
N LEU A 196 2.00 0.70 -29.36
CA LEU A 196 3.14 -0.21 -29.47
C LEU A 196 3.11 -1.10 -30.72
N ALA A 197 2.16 -0.87 -31.65
CA ALA A 197 2.01 -1.68 -32.87
C ALA A 197 3.24 -1.57 -33.79
N ALA A 198 3.98 -0.49 -33.66
CA ALA A 198 5.25 -0.22 -34.36
C ALA A 198 6.24 0.42 -33.38
N ALA A 199 7.05 1.37 -33.81
CA ALA A 199 7.84 2.19 -32.89
C ALA A 199 6.88 2.87 -31.88
N PRO A 200 7.19 2.81 -30.56
CA PRO A 200 6.29 3.34 -29.54
C PRO A 200 6.03 4.83 -29.73
N LYS A 201 4.76 5.25 -29.65
CA LYS A 201 4.37 6.65 -29.79
C LYS A 201 3.25 7.00 -28.83
N VAL A 202 3.25 8.22 -28.29
CA VAL A 202 2.14 8.76 -27.50
C VAL A 202 0.94 8.99 -28.42
N VAL A 203 -0.23 8.49 -28.03
CA VAL A 203 -1.51 8.71 -28.73
C VAL A 203 -2.48 9.55 -27.91
N GLY A 204 -2.13 9.92 -26.70
CA GLY A 204 -2.87 10.85 -25.85
C GLY A 204 -2.19 10.99 -24.49
N SER A 205 -2.38 12.15 -23.86
CA SER A 205 -1.86 12.44 -22.50
C SER A 205 -2.88 13.28 -21.74
N LEU A 206 -3.23 12.85 -20.54
CA LEU A 206 -4.15 13.52 -19.62
C LEU A 206 -3.39 13.92 -18.36
N ALA A 207 -3.21 15.22 -18.15
CA ALA A 207 -2.65 15.77 -16.92
C ALA A 207 -3.79 16.20 -15.99
N LEU A 208 -3.65 15.90 -14.70
CA LEU A 208 -4.64 16.18 -13.65
C LEU A 208 -3.99 16.86 -12.46
N ASP A 209 -4.69 17.79 -11.84
CA ASP A 209 -4.34 18.38 -10.55
C ASP A 209 -4.77 17.43 -9.42
N ALA A 210 -4.14 16.28 -9.33
CA ALA A 210 -4.49 15.24 -8.38
C ALA A 210 -3.30 14.33 -8.11
N ARG A 211 -3.28 13.68 -6.95
CA ARG A 211 -2.33 12.62 -6.59
C ARG A 211 -2.85 11.27 -7.09
N TYR A 212 -1.99 10.49 -7.71
CA TYR A 212 -2.28 9.10 -8.06
C TYR A 212 -2.36 8.26 -6.79
N LEU A 213 -3.41 7.45 -6.69
CA LEU A 213 -3.56 6.46 -5.62
C LEU A 213 -3.27 5.07 -6.15
N ASP A 214 -4.03 4.61 -7.13
CA ASP A 214 -3.89 3.28 -7.69
C ASP A 214 -4.62 3.14 -9.03
N ALA A 215 -4.42 2.00 -9.73
CA ALA A 215 -5.22 1.64 -10.89
C ALA A 215 -5.53 0.15 -10.91
N ARG A 216 -6.63 -0.22 -11.55
CA ARG A 216 -7.06 -1.61 -11.74
C ARG A 216 -7.52 -1.82 -13.16
N GLN A 217 -7.06 -2.92 -13.74
CA GLN A 217 -7.48 -3.34 -15.07
C GLN A 217 -8.29 -4.63 -14.98
N VAL A 218 -9.51 -4.61 -15.52
CA VAL A 218 -10.37 -5.78 -15.69
C VAL A 218 -10.69 -5.91 -17.18
N GLY A 219 -10.14 -6.93 -17.81
CA GLY A 219 -10.23 -7.09 -19.26
C GLY A 219 -9.60 -5.91 -20.02
N ASP A 220 -10.39 -5.21 -20.81
CA ASP A 220 -9.94 -4.04 -21.60
C ASP A 220 -10.18 -2.71 -20.88
N VAL A 221 -10.78 -2.71 -19.69
CA VAL A 221 -11.13 -1.50 -18.94
C VAL A 221 -10.15 -1.24 -17.82
N VAL A 222 -9.61 -0.03 -17.79
CA VAL A 222 -8.75 0.46 -16.70
C VAL A 222 -9.49 1.50 -15.88
N ARG A 223 -9.41 1.36 -14.56
CA ARG A 223 -9.90 2.36 -13.61
C ARG A 223 -8.72 2.94 -12.84
N VAL A 224 -8.53 4.25 -12.98
CA VAL A 224 -7.47 5.00 -12.30
C VAL A 224 -8.11 5.77 -11.16
N VAL A 225 -7.61 5.59 -9.94
CA VAL A 225 -8.08 6.26 -8.73
C VAL A 225 -7.10 7.38 -8.40
N VAL A 226 -7.63 8.58 -8.21
CA VAL A 226 -6.85 9.77 -7.87
C VAL A 226 -7.51 10.52 -6.71
N ALA A 227 -6.71 11.22 -5.92
CA ALA A 227 -7.18 12.14 -4.88
C ALA A 227 -6.75 13.56 -5.20
N SER A 228 -7.66 14.52 -5.08
CA SER A 228 -7.36 15.92 -5.30
C SER A 228 -7.71 16.76 -4.07
N SER A 229 -6.77 17.59 -3.63
CA SER A 229 -6.99 18.55 -2.55
C SER A 229 -7.41 19.91 -3.11
N PRO A 230 -8.20 20.72 -2.38
CA PRO A 230 -8.56 22.06 -2.81
C PRO A 230 -7.34 22.97 -3.03
N ARG A 231 -7.30 23.67 -4.15
CA ARG A 231 -6.21 24.58 -4.54
C ARG A 231 -6.40 25.95 -3.92
N LEU A 232 -6.28 26.03 -2.61
CA LEU A 232 -6.48 27.26 -1.84
C LEU A 232 -5.15 27.99 -1.63
N PRO A 233 -5.08 29.31 -1.88
CA PRO A 233 -3.85 30.10 -1.72
C PRO A 233 -3.57 30.41 -0.23
N TRP A 234 -3.14 29.39 0.51
CA TRP A 234 -2.86 29.49 1.94
C TRP A 234 -1.84 30.56 2.28
N VAL A 235 -2.09 31.28 3.35
CA VAL A 235 -1.24 32.35 3.89
C VAL A 235 -0.57 31.84 5.17
N TYR A 236 0.75 31.65 5.12
CA TYR A 236 1.53 31.08 6.22
C TYR A 236 2.08 32.14 7.14
N PRO A 237 2.29 31.87 8.45
CA PRO A 237 3.05 32.71 9.35
C PRO A 237 4.48 32.89 8.83
N GLN A 238 4.99 34.10 8.94
CA GLN A 238 6.36 34.47 8.55
C GLN A 238 6.81 35.72 9.33
N GLU A 239 8.04 36.16 9.13
CA GLU A 239 8.48 37.42 9.72
C GLU A 239 7.54 38.59 9.36
N GLY A 240 7.00 39.28 10.37
CA GLY A 240 6.00 40.35 10.20
C GLY A 240 4.56 39.88 10.04
N ARG A 241 4.28 38.58 10.16
CA ARG A 241 2.91 38.02 10.14
C ARG A 241 2.74 36.93 11.18
N THR A 242 1.85 37.13 12.12
CA THR A 242 1.55 36.20 13.21
C THR A 242 0.69 35.03 12.75
N GLU A 243 0.63 33.96 13.57
CA GLU A 243 -0.30 32.83 13.36
C GLU A 243 -1.75 33.29 13.39
N ALA A 244 -2.10 34.23 14.28
CA ALA A 244 -3.46 34.76 14.38
C ALA A 244 -3.90 35.48 13.10
N GLU A 245 -3.01 36.29 12.52
CA GLU A 245 -3.25 37.00 11.25
C GLU A 245 -3.36 36.03 10.09
N SER A 246 -2.47 35.00 10.04
CA SER A 246 -2.53 33.95 9.01
C SER A 246 -3.82 33.15 9.11
N LEU A 247 -4.25 32.77 10.32
CA LEU A 247 -5.53 32.08 10.55
C LEU A 247 -6.72 32.89 10.03
N LEU A 248 -6.78 34.19 10.34
CA LEU A 248 -7.87 35.06 9.86
C LEU A 248 -7.91 35.14 8.33
N ARG A 249 -6.75 35.30 7.69
CA ARG A 249 -6.65 35.30 6.22
C ARG A 249 -7.01 33.97 5.60
N ASN A 250 -6.58 32.87 6.20
CA ASN A 250 -6.92 31.53 5.71
C ASN A 250 -8.43 31.25 5.80
N LYS A 251 -9.11 31.73 6.83
CA LYS A 251 -10.58 31.68 6.89
C LYS A 251 -11.25 32.50 5.79
N GLU A 252 -10.69 33.67 5.44
CA GLU A 252 -11.17 34.49 4.34
C GLU A 252 -10.94 33.77 2.98
N VAL A 253 -9.76 33.14 2.79
CA VAL A 253 -9.46 32.32 1.61
C VAL A 253 -10.53 31.25 1.40
N VAL A 254 -10.87 30.47 2.45
CA VAL A 254 -11.91 29.45 2.37
C VAL A 254 -13.28 30.05 2.05
N ALA A 255 -13.64 31.15 2.71
CA ALA A 255 -14.94 31.79 2.53
C ALA A 255 -15.15 32.39 1.13
N THR A 256 -14.08 32.78 0.44
CA THR A 256 -14.17 33.50 -0.85
C THR A 256 -13.73 32.66 -2.06
N ALA A 257 -13.05 31.52 -1.86
CA ALA A 257 -12.55 30.69 -2.95
C ALA A 257 -13.68 30.25 -3.90
N PRO A 258 -13.54 30.42 -5.23
CA PRO A 258 -14.56 29.99 -6.20
C PRO A 258 -14.61 28.45 -6.31
N ILE A 259 -15.70 27.90 -6.85
CA ILE A 259 -15.88 26.45 -7.00
C ILE A 259 -14.73 25.78 -7.75
N GLY A 260 -14.14 26.42 -8.75
CA GLY A 260 -12.97 25.92 -9.47
C GLY A 260 -11.73 25.71 -8.64
N ALA A 261 -11.62 26.32 -7.43
CA ALA A 261 -10.53 26.03 -6.50
C ALA A 261 -10.74 24.71 -5.72
N TRP A 262 -11.97 24.16 -5.74
CA TRP A 262 -12.36 22.98 -5.00
C TRP A 262 -12.42 21.72 -5.87
N LEU A 263 -12.62 21.89 -7.18
CA LEU A 263 -12.70 20.79 -8.13
C LEU A 263 -11.36 20.62 -8.86
N PRO A 264 -10.91 19.38 -9.12
CA PRO A 264 -9.72 19.14 -9.92
C PRO A 264 -9.93 19.56 -11.37
N GLU A 265 -8.88 20.04 -12.00
CA GLU A 265 -8.82 20.37 -13.41
C GLU A 265 -8.05 19.33 -14.21
N TYR A 266 -8.37 19.21 -15.49
CA TYR A 266 -7.62 18.41 -16.42
C TYR A 266 -7.05 19.24 -17.58
N GLU A 267 -5.95 18.77 -18.15
CA GLU A 267 -5.48 19.13 -19.48
C GLU A 267 -5.29 17.85 -20.30
N LEU A 268 -6.12 17.68 -21.32
CA LEU A 268 -6.03 16.56 -22.26
C LEU A 268 -5.31 17.03 -23.52
N THR A 269 -4.24 16.35 -23.90
CA THR A 269 -3.55 16.47 -25.18
C THR A 269 -3.86 15.23 -26.01
N ALA A 270 -4.57 15.39 -27.11
CA ALA A 270 -4.90 14.30 -28.03
C ALA A 270 -3.71 13.92 -28.92
N GLY A 271 -3.79 12.79 -29.63
CA GLY A 271 -2.75 12.29 -30.50
C GLY A 271 -2.38 13.20 -31.68
N ASP A 272 -3.28 14.10 -32.07
CA ASP A 272 -3.05 15.14 -33.09
C ASP A 272 -2.39 16.43 -32.52
N GLY A 273 -2.14 16.45 -31.20
CA GLY A 273 -1.58 17.59 -30.48
C GLY A 273 -2.59 18.64 -30.05
N SER A 274 -3.88 18.46 -30.34
CA SER A 274 -4.92 19.36 -29.85
C SER A 274 -5.04 19.27 -28.32
N ARG A 275 -5.37 20.39 -27.67
CA ARG A 275 -5.46 20.48 -26.19
C ARG A 275 -6.81 20.99 -25.76
N THR A 276 -7.35 20.34 -24.73
CA THR A 276 -8.56 20.77 -24.04
C THR A 276 -8.32 20.83 -22.55
N LYS A 277 -8.93 21.81 -21.87
CA LYS A 277 -8.85 22.00 -20.41
C LYS A 277 -10.25 22.19 -19.85
N GLY A 278 -10.45 21.77 -18.62
CA GLY A 278 -11.69 22.01 -17.90
C GLY A 278 -11.72 21.35 -16.53
N PRO A 279 -12.84 21.49 -15.81
CA PRO A 279 -13.04 20.73 -14.58
C PRO A 279 -13.13 19.22 -14.89
N LEU A 280 -12.48 18.40 -14.06
CA LEU A 280 -12.47 16.94 -14.24
C LEU A 280 -13.86 16.32 -14.04
N VAL A 281 -14.65 16.91 -13.15
CA VAL A 281 -15.97 16.43 -12.77
C VAL A 281 -16.95 17.61 -12.65
N ALA A 282 -18.17 17.41 -13.10
CA ALA A 282 -19.27 18.36 -12.85
C ALA A 282 -19.74 18.24 -11.40
N CYS A 283 -20.18 19.35 -10.77
CA CYS A 283 -20.58 19.37 -9.36
C CYS A 283 -21.66 18.34 -9.04
N GLU A 284 -22.60 18.16 -9.94
CA GLU A 284 -23.76 17.27 -9.80
C GLU A 284 -23.35 15.77 -9.85
N ARG A 285 -22.12 15.49 -10.28
CA ARG A 285 -21.53 14.15 -10.30
C ARG A 285 -20.60 13.89 -9.09
N VAL A 286 -20.43 14.87 -8.22
CA VAL A 286 -19.72 14.73 -6.95
C VAL A 286 -20.70 14.26 -5.88
N LYS A 287 -20.37 13.15 -5.23
CA LYS A 287 -21.12 12.66 -4.06
C LYS A 287 -20.39 13.05 -2.77
N HIS A 288 -21.15 13.28 -1.72
CA HIS A 288 -20.60 13.59 -0.41
C HIS A 288 -21.37 12.87 0.71
N PRO A 289 -20.72 12.52 1.83
CA PRO A 289 -21.42 12.01 3.00
C PRO A 289 -22.24 13.12 3.66
N ALA A 290 -23.37 12.77 4.27
CA ALA A 290 -24.23 13.70 5.00
C ALA A 290 -23.47 14.47 6.10
N GLN A 291 -22.41 13.89 6.65
CA GLN A 291 -21.45 14.54 7.52
C GLN A 291 -20.07 14.46 6.88
N HIS A 292 -19.53 15.61 6.45
CA HIS A 292 -18.20 15.68 5.85
C HIS A 292 -17.12 15.24 6.84
N SER A 293 -16.35 14.24 6.47
CA SER A 293 -15.17 13.74 7.22
C SER A 293 -13.85 14.12 6.53
N ALA A 294 -13.91 14.65 5.31
CA ALA A 294 -12.79 14.83 4.40
C ALA A 294 -12.83 16.20 3.71
N THR A 295 -11.70 16.58 3.13
CA THR A 295 -11.55 17.82 2.35
C THR A 295 -11.13 17.57 0.90
N SER A 296 -10.70 16.36 0.57
CA SER A 296 -10.28 15.96 -0.77
C SER A 296 -11.42 15.34 -1.55
N LEU A 297 -11.22 15.25 -2.86
CA LEU A 297 -12.08 14.50 -3.76
C LEU A 297 -11.35 13.25 -4.24
N LEU A 298 -11.90 12.09 -3.93
CA LEU A 298 -11.52 10.84 -4.56
C LEU A 298 -12.25 10.73 -5.90
N SER A 299 -11.52 10.55 -6.98
CA SER A 299 -12.06 10.41 -8.31
C SER A 299 -11.63 9.10 -8.94
N VAL A 300 -12.58 8.37 -9.52
CA VAL A 300 -12.32 7.16 -10.30
C VAL A 300 -12.54 7.47 -11.76
N LEU A 301 -11.47 7.40 -12.54
CA LEU A 301 -11.48 7.60 -13.99
C LEU A 301 -11.54 6.24 -14.68
N THR A 302 -12.22 6.16 -15.81
CA THR A 302 -12.37 4.92 -16.59
C THR A 302 -11.81 5.11 -18.00
N PHE A 303 -10.95 4.20 -18.44
CA PHE A 303 -10.35 4.20 -19.77
C PHE A 303 -10.52 2.83 -20.42
N ASP A 304 -10.74 2.80 -21.72
CA ASP A 304 -10.74 1.60 -22.54
C ASP A 304 -9.45 1.52 -23.35
N PHE A 305 -8.74 0.39 -23.29
CA PHE A 305 -7.49 0.21 -24.04
C PHE A 305 -7.62 0.33 -25.56
N PRO A 306 -8.69 -0.21 -26.22
CA PRO A 306 -8.86 -0.05 -27.65
C PRO A 306 -9.19 1.38 -28.08
N GLY A 307 -9.70 2.20 -27.15
CA GLY A 307 -10.15 3.56 -27.41
C GLY A 307 -9.04 4.61 -27.42
N ASP A 308 -9.42 5.82 -27.79
CA ASP A 308 -8.57 6.99 -27.60
C ASP A 308 -8.63 7.44 -26.13
N LEU A 309 -7.55 8.08 -25.68
CA LEU A 309 -7.50 8.62 -24.34
C LEU A 309 -8.45 9.83 -24.24
N GLY A 310 -9.48 9.69 -23.41
CA GLY A 310 -10.40 10.77 -23.05
C GLY A 310 -10.11 11.32 -21.66
N THR A 311 -11.07 12.03 -21.07
CA THR A 311 -11.00 12.57 -19.70
C THR A 311 -11.26 11.53 -18.61
N GLY A 312 -11.60 10.29 -18.99
CA GLY A 312 -11.83 9.18 -18.06
C GLY A 312 -13.22 9.17 -17.41
N ASP A 313 -14.15 10.02 -17.83
CA ASP A 313 -15.56 10.08 -17.37
C ASP A 313 -15.68 9.93 -15.83
N ALA A 314 -14.99 10.81 -15.10
CA ALA A 314 -14.74 10.71 -13.67
C ALA A 314 -16.02 10.65 -12.81
N VAL A 315 -16.03 9.77 -11.83
CA VAL A 315 -16.99 9.75 -10.71
C VAL A 315 -16.23 10.13 -9.43
N SER A 316 -16.74 11.10 -8.68
CA SER A 316 -16.03 11.64 -7.52
C SER A 316 -16.85 11.53 -6.24
N VAL A 317 -16.11 11.32 -5.12
CA VAL A 317 -16.66 11.30 -3.75
C VAL A 317 -15.81 12.21 -2.88
N VAL A 318 -16.45 13.00 -2.00
CA VAL A 318 -15.72 13.77 -0.97
C VAL A 318 -15.22 12.80 0.09
N ALA A 319 -13.93 12.46 0.03
CA ALA A 319 -13.24 11.53 0.92
C ALA A 319 -11.71 11.72 0.80
N ASP A 320 -10.93 11.29 1.79
CA ASP A 320 -9.46 11.40 1.85
C ASP A 320 -8.75 10.03 1.78
N GLY A 321 -9.41 8.99 1.26
CA GLY A 321 -8.90 7.62 1.24
C GLY A 321 -7.62 7.43 0.41
N ASP A 322 -6.87 6.39 0.75
CA ASP A 322 -5.61 6.04 0.11
C ASP A 322 -5.47 4.55 -0.24
N THR A 323 -6.27 3.67 0.38
CA THR A 323 -6.21 2.23 0.13
C THR A 323 -7.28 1.80 -0.87
N VAL A 324 -6.85 1.22 -1.99
CA VAL A 324 -7.72 0.77 -3.08
C VAL A 324 -7.66 -0.75 -3.20
N TYR A 325 -8.81 -1.41 -3.08
CA TYR A 325 -8.96 -2.84 -3.30
C TYR A 325 -10.01 -3.09 -4.39
N SER A 326 -9.80 -4.09 -5.23
CA SER A 326 -10.76 -4.41 -6.31
C SER A 326 -10.87 -5.91 -6.56
N THR A 327 -12.09 -6.33 -6.87
CA THR A 327 -12.40 -7.59 -7.56
C THR A 327 -12.79 -7.27 -9.01
N GLU A 328 -13.14 -8.27 -9.80
CA GLU A 328 -13.67 -8.03 -11.16
C GLU A 328 -15.01 -7.25 -11.18
N LYS A 329 -15.72 -7.18 -10.05
CA LYS A 329 -17.07 -6.61 -9.96
C LYS A 329 -17.18 -5.42 -9.02
N SER A 330 -16.31 -5.30 -8.05
CA SER A 330 -16.36 -4.28 -7.02
C SER A 330 -15.02 -3.57 -6.90
N LEU A 331 -15.06 -2.25 -6.73
CA LEU A 331 -13.92 -1.43 -6.33
C LEU A 331 -14.23 -0.86 -4.95
N TYR A 332 -13.30 -0.99 -4.02
CA TYR A 332 -13.39 -0.45 -2.67
C TYR A 332 -12.29 0.58 -2.45
N ILE A 333 -12.66 1.69 -1.83
CA ILE A 333 -11.72 2.71 -1.37
C ILE A 333 -11.90 2.84 0.13
N ALA A 334 -10.83 2.63 0.88
CA ALA A 334 -10.82 2.80 2.32
C ALA A 334 -10.18 4.16 2.67
N ASP A 335 -10.87 4.91 3.54
CA ASP A 335 -10.52 6.25 3.99
C ASP A 335 -10.37 6.22 5.51
N ASP A 336 -9.14 6.27 5.99
CA ASP A 336 -8.80 6.34 7.42
C ASP A 336 -8.31 7.73 7.86
N HIS A 337 -8.32 8.69 6.94
CA HIS A 337 -7.99 10.08 7.22
C HIS A 337 -9.23 10.83 7.74
N HIS A 338 -9.07 11.52 8.86
CA HIS A 338 -10.14 12.31 9.45
C HIS A 338 -9.72 13.75 9.62
N LEU A 339 -10.63 14.67 9.30
CA LEU A 339 -10.52 16.06 9.66
C LEU A 339 -10.47 16.19 11.19
N VAL A 340 -9.31 16.54 11.72
CA VAL A 340 -9.17 16.85 13.14
C VAL A 340 -9.50 18.33 13.34
N PRO A 341 -10.49 18.68 14.19
CA PRO A 341 -10.75 20.07 14.51
C PRO A 341 -9.49 20.75 15.05
N ASN A 342 -9.19 21.96 14.56
CA ASN A 342 -8.03 22.76 15.00
C ASN A 342 -8.24 23.27 16.44
N GLN A 343 -8.37 22.38 17.39
CA GLN A 343 -8.43 22.65 18.82
C GLN A 343 -7.46 21.68 19.50
N ASN A 344 -6.53 22.24 20.29
CA ASN A 344 -5.59 21.50 21.14
C ASN A 344 -6.30 20.65 22.21
N ARG A 345 -7.38 19.96 21.89
CA ARG A 345 -8.10 19.06 22.79
C ARG A 345 -7.65 17.63 22.54
N MET A 346 -6.78 17.16 23.39
CA MET A 346 -6.58 15.73 23.62
C MET A 346 -7.76 15.19 24.45
N PRO A 347 -8.19 13.92 24.26
CA PRO A 347 -7.59 12.89 23.40
C PRO A 347 -8.07 12.97 21.95
N ALA A 348 -7.25 12.46 21.02
CA ALA A 348 -7.65 12.25 19.65
C ALA A 348 -8.83 11.25 19.60
N PRO A 349 -9.80 11.42 18.71
CA PRO A 349 -10.86 10.43 18.54
C PRO A 349 -10.26 9.07 18.12
N PRO A 350 -10.93 7.95 18.47
CA PRO A 350 -10.48 6.64 18.00
C PRO A 350 -10.44 6.62 16.47
N THR A 351 -9.41 6.01 15.93
CA THR A 351 -9.25 5.86 14.47
C THR A 351 -10.37 4.99 13.92
N THR A 352 -11.05 5.46 12.89
CA THR A 352 -12.05 4.70 12.15
C THR A 352 -11.73 4.80 10.66
N THR A 353 -12.09 3.78 9.88
CA THR A 353 -11.95 3.79 8.43
C THR A 353 -13.32 3.77 7.79
N ALA A 354 -13.60 4.76 6.94
CA ALA A 354 -14.75 4.73 6.05
C ALA A 354 -14.41 3.89 4.82
N ILE A 355 -15.38 3.11 4.31
CA ILE A 355 -15.20 2.26 3.13
C ILE A 355 -16.29 2.58 2.13
N HIS A 356 -15.89 2.87 0.90
CA HIS A 356 -16.79 3.17 -0.21
C HIS A 356 -16.71 2.05 -1.24
N GLN A 357 -17.86 1.43 -1.56
CA GLN A 357 -17.98 0.38 -2.57
C GLN A 357 -18.55 0.95 -3.87
N PHE A 358 -17.87 0.64 -4.97
CA PHE A 358 -18.32 0.95 -6.31
C PHE A 358 -18.56 -0.35 -7.09
N ASP A 359 -19.70 -0.42 -7.79
CA ASP A 359 -19.97 -1.48 -8.77
C ASP A 359 -19.21 -1.18 -10.07
N ILE A 360 -18.35 -2.11 -10.47
CA ILE A 360 -17.56 -2.06 -11.69
C ILE A 360 -17.81 -3.29 -12.59
N SER A 361 -18.89 -4.01 -12.34
CA SER A 361 -19.26 -5.22 -13.09
C SER A 361 -19.58 -4.96 -14.57
N ARG A 362 -19.72 -3.69 -14.96
CA ARG A 362 -19.98 -3.26 -16.34
C ARG A 362 -18.87 -2.35 -16.84
N PRO A 363 -18.59 -2.35 -18.15
CA PRO A 363 -17.76 -1.31 -18.76
C PRO A 363 -18.34 0.09 -18.50
N GLY A 364 -17.46 1.10 -18.47
CA GLY A 364 -17.82 2.49 -18.23
C GLY A 364 -17.64 2.94 -16.78
N PRO A 365 -18.16 4.14 -16.42
CA PRO A 365 -17.96 4.75 -15.11
C PRO A 365 -18.49 3.87 -13.98
N PRO A 366 -17.75 3.77 -12.86
CA PRO A 366 -18.20 3.00 -11.71
C PRO A 366 -19.41 3.65 -11.06
N GLN A 367 -20.26 2.82 -10.42
CA GLN A 367 -21.41 3.30 -9.66
C GLN A 367 -21.16 3.11 -8.17
N HIS A 368 -21.15 4.19 -7.39
CA HIS A 368 -21.14 4.07 -5.95
C HIS A 368 -22.43 3.37 -5.49
N VAL A 369 -22.28 2.27 -4.74
CA VAL A 369 -23.40 1.40 -4.34
C VAL A 369 -23.59 1.29 -2.84
N ALA A 370 -22.54 1.44 -2.04
CA ALA A 370 -22.64 1.38 -0.58
C ALA A 370 -21.45 2.04 0.12
N SER A 371 -21.64 2.45 1.35
CA SER A 371 -20.56 2.87 2.26
C SER A 371 -20.79 2.33 3.66
N GLY A 372 -19.70 2.21 4.44
CA GLY A 372 -19.72 1.78 5.82
C GLY A 372 -18.48 2.23 6.58
N LYS A 373 -18.38 1.85 7.86
CA LYS A 373 -17.24 2.19 8.71
C LYS A 373 -16.77 0.98 9.51
N VAL A 374 -15.46 0.91 9.75
CA VAL A 374 -14.83 -0.04 10.67
C VAL A 374 -13.92 0.70 11.64
N ALA A 375 -13.69 0.14 12.83
CA ALA A 375 -12.75 0.67 13.80
C ALA A 375 -11.30 0.36 13.37
N GLY A 376 -10.38 1.30 13.56
CA GLY A 376 -8.95 1.17 13.21
C GLY A 376 -8.66 1.45 11.73
N SER A 377 -7.39 1.31 11.36
CA SER A 377 -6.88 1.53 10.00
C SER A 377 -6.41 0.23 9.37
N PRO A 378 -6.69 -0.04 8.08
CA PRO A 378 -6.11 -1.15 7.35
C PRO A 378 -4.62 -0.89 7.10
N LEU A 379 -3.82 -1.95 6.97
CA LEU A 379 -2.40 -1.81 6.63
C LEU A 379 -2.21 -1.38 5.17
N ASN A 380 -2.95 -2.02 4.27
CA ASN A 380 -2.89 -1.85 2.81
C ASN A 380 -4.04 -2.62 2.17
N GLN A 381 -4.05 -2.74 0.84
CA GLN A 381 -5.10 -3.44 0.08
C GLN A 381 -5.35 -4.89 0.53
N TYR A 382 -4.33 -5.63 1.01
CA TYR A 382 -4.48 -7.01 1.49
C TYR A 382 -5.28 -7.13 2.77
N ALA A 383 -5.40 -6.03 3.48
CA ALA A 383 -6.28 -5.95 4.63
C ALA A 383 -7.77 -6.01 4.25
N LEU A 384 -8.09 -5.89 2.95
CA LEU A 384 -9.44 -6.00 2.41
C LEU A 384 -9.57 -7.24 1.52
N SER A 385 -10.72 -7.92 1.58
CA SER A 385 -11.03 -9.05 0.70
C SER A 385 -12.54 -9.27 0.60
N GLU A 386 -13.08 -9.31 -0.61
CA GLU A 386 -14.46 -9.72 -0.87
C GLU A 386 -14.54 -11.25 -1.05
N HIS A 387 -15.46 -11.90 -0.37
CA HIS A 387 -15.72 -13.32 -0.51
C HIS A 387 -17.20 -13.61 -0.26
N ASP A 388 -17.85 -14.33 -1.16
CA ASP A 388 -19.26 -14.71 -1.08
C ASP A 388 -20.19 -13.54 -0.70
N GLY A 389 -19.96 -12.36 -1.32
CA GLY A 389 -20.77 -11.17 -1.11
C GLY A 389 -20.56 -10.46 0.23
N HIS A 390 -19.50 -10.79 0.95
CA HIS A 390 -19.08 -10.13 2.19
C HIS A 390 -17.71 -9.51 2.02
N LEU A 391 -17.51 -8.31 2.54
CA LEU A 391 -16.20 -7.67 2.60
C LEU A 391 -15.58 -7.93 3.98
N ARG A 392 -14.38 -8.49 4.00
CA ARG A 392 -13.56 -8.71 5.20
C ARG A 392 -12.51 -7.63 5.28
N VAL A 393 -12.38 -7.00 6.45
CA VAL A 393 -11.46 -5.89 6.66
C VAL A 393 -10.65 -6.13 7.92
N ALA A 394 -9.33 -6.24 7.77
CA ALA A 394 -8.39 -6.35 8.87
C ALA A 394 -7.86 -4.96 9.24
N THR A 395 -7.96 -4.57 10.50
CA THR A 395 -7.55 -3.25 10.97
C THR A 395 -6.75 -3.32 12.26
N THR A 396 -5.89 -2.31 12.49
CA THR A 396 -5.29 -2.01 13.79
C THR A 396 -5.91 -0.73 14.33
N ALA A 397 -6.49 -0.80 15.52
CA ALA A 397 -6.96 0.36 16.26
C ALA A 397 -5.96 0.70 17.38
N PHE A 398 -5.78 2.00 17.61
CA PHE A 398 -4.98 2.52 18.71
C PHE A 398 -5.91 3.21 19.71
N ASP A 399 -5.72 2.92 21.00
CA ASP A 399 -6.40 3.69 22.03
C ASP A 399 -5.90 5.14 21.96
N ALA A 400 -6.79 6.07 22.36
CA ALA A 400 -6.40 7.47 22.48
C ALA A 400 -5.10 7.59 23.32
N PRO A 401 -4.15 8.45 22.93
CA PRO A 401 -2.90 8.59 23.67
C PRO A 401 -3.18 8.86 25.14
N GLY A 402 -2.84 7.89 25.96
CA GLY A 402 -2.86 8.01 27.41
C GLY A 402 -1.72 8.90 27.92
N ILE A 403 -1.23 8.64 29.12
CA ILE A 403 -0.12 9.34 29.74
C ILE A 403 1.11 9.30 28.81
N PRO A 404 1.86 10.42 28.63
CA PRO A 404 2.98 10.53 27.67
C PRO A 404 4.10 9.48 27.75
N GLU A 405 4.14 8.71 28.83
CA GLU A 405 5.19 7.71 29.09
C GLU A 405 4.79 6.26 28.73
N GLN A 406 3.55 6.02 28.28
CA GLN A 406 3.11 4.69 27.86
C GLN A 406 2.73 4.71 26.38
N PRO A 407 3.25 3.77 25.54
CA PRO A 407 2.76 3.65 24.17
C PRO A 407 1.26 3.36 24.20
N PRO A 408 0.47 3.95 23.28
CA PRO A 408 -0.96 3.67 23.20
C PRO A 408 -1.18 2.17 23.03
N ALA A 409 -2.13 1.62 23.77
CA ALA A 409 -2.53 0.24 23.56
C ALA A 409 -3.11 0.10 22.15
N SER A 410 -2.68 -0.94 21.44
CA SER A 410 -3.16 -1.27 20.10
C SER A 410 -3.86 -2.61 20.12
N GLN A 411 -4.84 -2.76 19.25
CA GLN A 411 -5.57 -4.01 19.07
C GLN A 411 -5.93 -4.17 17.61
N SER A 412 -5.74 -5.36 17.07
CA SER A 412 -6.12 -5.70 15.71
C SER A 412 -7.37 -6.57 15.68
N ALA A 413 -8.15 -6.41 14.62
CA ALA A 413 -9.40 -7.13 14.41
C ALA A 413 -9.63 -7.43 12.93
N VAL A 414 -10.48 -8.42 12.64
CA VAL A 414 -11.07 -8.61 11.32
C VAL A 414 -12.58 -8.44 11.43
N THR A 415 -13.12 -7.47 10.72
CA THR A 415 -14.54 -7.14 10.63
C THR A 415 -15.10 -7.67 9.31
N VAL A 416 -16.27 -8.29 9.35
CA VAL A 416 -16.99 -8.78 8.17
C VAL A 416 -18.19 -7.88 7.92
N LEU A 417 -18.23 -7.28 6.74
CA LEU A 417 -19.28 -6.38 6.30
C LEU A 417 -20.14 -7.02 5.21
N LYS A 418 -21.42 -6.71 5.22
CA LYS A 418 -22.39 -7.10 4.19
C LYS A 418 -23.10 -5.86 3.66
N ARG A 419 -23.28 -5.78 2.34
CA ARG A 419 -24.10 -4.73 1.74
C ARG A 419 -25.58 -4.97 2.00
N VAL A 420 -26.26 -3.98 2.61
CA VAL A 420 -27.71 -3.92 2.83
C VAL A 420 -28.20 -2.58 2.28
N GLY A 421 -28.82 -2.60 1.11
CA GLY A 421 -29.18 -1.36 0.40
C GLY A 421 -27.94 -0.56 0.00
N THR A 422 -27.79 0.64 0.54
CA THR A 422 -26.66 1.56 0.31
C THR A 422 -25.64 1.53 1.46
N GLU A 423 -25.76 0.60 2.41
CA GLU A 423 -24.88 0.50 3.57
C GLU A 423 -24.04 -0.79 3.54
N LEU A 424 -22.79 -0.68 4.02
CA LEU A 424 -21.95 -1.80 4.42
C LEU A 424 -22.11 -1.99 5.94
N VAL A 425 -22.84 -3.02 6.33
CA VAL A 425 -23.20 -3.28 7.72
C VAL A 425 -22.31 -4.38 8.28
N GLU A 426 -21.78 -4.19 9.50
CA GLU A 426 -21.06 -5.24 10.22
C GLU A 426 -22.00 -6.41 10.53
N VAL A 427 -21.62 -7.62 10.12
CA VAL A 427 -22.34 -8.86 10.39
C VAL A 427 -21.58 -9.79 11.32
N GLY A 428 -20.27 -9.61 11.45
CA GLY A 428 -19.44 -10.36 12.38
C GLY A 428 -18.07 -9.74 12.56
N ARG A 429 -17.41 -10.09 13.67
CA ARG A 429 -16.10 -9.56 14.03
C ARG A 429 -15.31 -10.56 14.86
N VAL A 430 -14.02 -10.65 14.62
CA VAL A 430 -13.03 -11.27 15.52
C VAL A 430 -12.01 -10.23 15.91
N ASP A 431 -11.80 -10.01 17.19
CA ASP A 431 -10.90 -9.01 17.77
C ASP A 431 -9.86 -9.65 18.70
N GLY A 432 -9.06 -8.83 19.40
CA GLY A 432 -8.03 -9.30 20.31
C GLY A 432 -6.82 -9.93 19.61
N LEU A 433 -6.58 -9.63 18.34
CA LEU A 433 -5.40 -10.08 17.62
C LEU A 433 -4.22 -9.16 17.96
N GLY A 434 -3.14 -9.71 18.54
CA GLY A 434 -1.92 -8.97 18.82
C GLY A 434 -2.14 -7.74 19.71
N VAL A 435 -2.63 -7.92 20.95
CA VAL A 435 -2.81 -6.81 21.91
C VAL A 435 -1.46 -6.15 22.21
N GLY A 436 -1.35 -4.84 21.96
CA GLY A 436 -0.09 -4.09 22.04
C GLY A 436 0.81 -4.23 20.81
N GLU A 437 0.33 -4.84 19.76
CA GLU A 437 1.00 -5.07 18.47
C GLU A 437 0.22 -4.38 17.35
N ARG A 438 0.80 -4.33 16.16
CA ARG A 438 0.12 -3.90 14.93
C ARG A 438 0.20 -4.97 13.85
N ILE A 439 -0.69 -4.91 12.90
CA ILE A 439 -0.66 -5.77 11.71
C ILE A 439 0.57 -5.44 10.86
N TYR A 440 1.29 -6.47 10.42
CA TYR A 440 2.41 -6.41 9.49
C TYR A 440 2.12 -7.06 8.15
N SER A 441 1.25 -8.07 8.12
CA SER A 441 0.68 -8.58 6.87
C SER A 441 -0.67 -9.26 7.10
N VAL A 442 -1.45 -9.29 6.03
CA VAL A 442 -2.74 -9.98 5.98
C VAL A 442 -2.83 -10.76 4.68
N ARG A 443 -3.43 -11.93 4.72
CA ARG A 443 -3.84 -12.66 3.53
C ARG A 443 -5.14 -13.41 3.76
N PHE A 444 -6.08 -13.23 2.86
CA PHE A 444 -7.31 -14.02 2.83
C PHE A 444 -7.24 -15.05 1.71
N VAL A 445 -7.59 -16.30 2.00
CA VAL A 445 -7.61 -17.39 1.02
C VAL A 445 -8.91 -18.18 1.21
N GLY A 446 -9.85 -18.02 0.29
CA GLY A 446 -11.19 -18.59 0.46
C GLY A 446 -11.79 -18.20 1.81
N PRO A 447 -12.31 -19.14 2.62
CA PRO A 447 -12.94 -18.85 3.91
C PRO A 447 -11.94 -18.67 5.06
N VAL A 448 -10.64 -18.60 4.80
CA VAL A 448 -9.60 -18.50 5.85
C VAL A 448 -8.89 -17.17 5.77
N GLY A 449 -8.68 -16.53 6.92
CA GLY A 449 -7.84 -15.34 7.07
C GLY A 449 -6.52 -15.67 7.77
N TYR A 450 -5.44 -15.05 7.33
CA TYR A 450 -4.11 -15.10 7.94
C TYR A 450 -3.71 -13.68 8.29
N VAL A 451 -3.38 -13.45 9.57
CA VAL A 451 -2.98 -12.14 10.09
C VAL A 451 -1.69 -12.29 10.85
N VAL A 452 -0.70 -11.51 10.45
CA VAL A 452 0.58 -11.39 11.15
C VAL A 452 0.59 -10.09 11.91
N THR A 453 0.82 -10.16 13.22
CA THR A 453 1.05 -8.97 14.06
C THR A 453 2.47 -9.05 14.62
N PHE A 454 3.09 -7.93 14.95
CA PHE A 454 4.46 -7.92 15.44
C PHE A 454 4.73 -6.78 16.43
N ARG A 455 5.51 -7.12 17.45
CA ARG A 455 6.20 -6.19 18.34
C ARG A 455 7.62 -6.68 18.67
N GLN A 456 7.79 -7.95 19.02
CA GLN A 456 9.07 -8.60 19.30
C GLN A 456 9.08 -10.06 18.84
N THR A 457 7.94 -10.73 18.87
CA THR A 457 7.71 -12.09 18.39
C THR A 457 6.47 -12.04 17.51
N ASP A 458 6.48 -12.76 16.41
CA ASP A 458 5.41 -12.74 15.40
C ASP A 458 4.43 -13.89 15.63
N PRO A 459 3.19 -13.63 16.05
CA PRO A 459 2.12 -14.59 15.88
C PRO A 459 1.50 -14.50 14.48
N LEU A 460 1.59 -15.59 13.71
CA LEU A 460 0.72 -15.82 12.56
C LEU A 460 -0.61 -16.37 13.08
N TYR A 461 -1.65 -15.57 13.06
CA TYR A 461 -3.02 -15.99 13.39
C TYR A 461 -3.71 -16.61 12.19
N THR A 462 -4.41 -17.70 12.43
CA THR A 462 -5.33 -18.31 11.45
C THR A 462 -6.76 -18.09 11.91
N LEU A 463 -7.59 -17.56 11.01
CA LEU A 463 -8.98 -17.19 11.27
C LEU A 463 -9.90 -18.05 10.40
N ASP A 464 -10.92 -18.65 11.01
CA ASP A 464 -12.04 -19.27 10.32
C ASP A 464 -13.11 -18.20 10.06
N LEU A 465 -13.33 -17.90 8.80
CA LEU A 465 -14.29 -16.90 8.31
C LEU A 465 -15.38 -17.56 7.45
N SER A 466 -15.57 -18.87 7.59
CA SER A 466 -16.56 -19.66 6.83
C SER A 466 -17.99 -19.26 7.19
N ASP A 467 -18.23 -18.87 8.45
CA ASP A 467 -19.46 -18.22 8.87
C ASP A 467 -19.21 -16.72 9.04
N PRO A 468 -19.71 -15.88 8.13
CA PRO A 468 -19.52 -14.43 8.21
C PRO A 468 -20.04 -13.78 9.50
N ALA A 469 -21.04 -14.40 10.17
CA ALA A 469 -21.63 -13.85 11.39
C ALA A 469 -20.83 -14.22 12.66
N THR A 470 -20.05 -15.30 12.61
CA THR A 470 -19.27 -15.77 13.76
C THR A 470 -17.81 -16.07 13.38
N PRO A 471 -17.07 -15.07 12.85
CA PRO A 471 -15.66 -15.24 12.56
C PRO A 471 -14.87 -15.53 13.84
N ARG A 472 -13.86 -16.39 13.76
CA ARG A 472 -13.11 -16.80 14.97
C ARG A 472 -11.64 -17.07 14.70
N LYS A 473 -10.79 -16.82 15.68
CA LYS A 473 -9.41 -17.28 15.71
C LYS A 473 -9.40 -18.79 15.99
N VAL A 474 -8.76 -19.56 15.12
CA VAL A 474 -8.68 -21.02 15.24
C VAL A 474 -7.26 -21.52 15.46
N GLY A 475 -6.24 -20.78 15.06
CA GLY A 475 -4.84 -21.15 15.24
C GLY A 475 -3.94 -19.95 15.48
N GLU A 476 -2.76 -20.24 16.04
CA GLU A 476 -1.69 -19.26 16.28
C GLU A 476 -0.34 -19.97 16.19
N LEU A 477 0.57 -19.43 15.38
CA LEU A 477 1.95 -19.88 15.28
C LEU A 477 2.89 -18.74 15.67
N LYS A 478 3.69 -18.94 16.72
CA LYS A 478 4.71 -17.96 17.14
C LYS A 478 6.06 -18.31 16.54
N ILE A 479 6.66 -17.34 15.88
CA ILE A 479 8.01 -17.44 15.29
C ILE A 479 8.81 -16.16 15.60
N ASN A 480 10.12 -16.24 15.53
CA ASN A 480 10.97 -15.07 15.62
C ASN A 480 10.97 -14.33 14.26
N GLY A 481 11.03 -13.00 14.30
CA GLY A 481 10.93 -12.18 13.11
C GLY A 481 9.47 -11.92 12.69
N TYR A 482 9.27 -11.48 11.46
CA TYR A 482 7.94 -11.24 10.91
C TYR A 482 7.88 -11.50 9.40
N SER A 483 6.69 -11.85 8.92
CA SER A 483 6.38 -11.85 7.50
C SER A 483 5.67 -10.54 7.15
N ALA A 484 6.30 -9.70 6.33
CA ALA A 484 5.69 -8.48 5.80
C ALA A 484 4.75 -8.79 4.62
N TYR A 485 4.98 -9.91 3.94
CA TYR A 485 4.19 -10.39 2.83
C TYR A 485 3.87 -11.87 2.96
N LEU A 486 2.62 -12.25 2.63
CA LEU A 486 2.13 -13.63 2.60
C LEU A 486 1.61 -13.98 1.21
N HIS A 487 2.17 -15.03 0.61
CA HIS A 487 1.79 -15.52 -0.72
C HIS A 487 1.19 -16.93 -0.66
N PRO A 488 -0.02 -17.16 -1.20
CA PRO A 488 -0.58 -18.50 -1.32
C PRO A 488 0.21 -19.36 -2.32
N ALA A 489 0.74 -20.50 -1.86
CA ALA A 489 1.56 -21.38 -2.68
C ALA A 489 0.82 -22.65 -3.13
N GLY A 490 -0.51 -22.70 -2.98
CA GLY A 490 -1.31 -23.90 -3.27
C GLY A 490 -1.24 -24.94 -2.16
N ASP A 491 -2.08 -25.97 -2.25
CA ASP A 491 -2.08 -27.17 -1.39
C ASP A 491 -1.98 -26.88 0.13
N GLY A 492 -2.64 -25.81 0.58
CA GLY A 492 -2.61 -25.41 1.99
C GLY A 492 -1.23 -24.94 2.46
N LYS A 493 -0.48 -24.29 1.56
CA LYS A 493 0.82 -23.67 1.87
C LYS A 493 0.77 -22.16 1.69
N LEU A 494 1.53 -21.47 2.55
CA LEU A 494 1.80 -20.03 2.41
C LEU A 494 3.32 -19.82 2.40
N ILE A 495 3.77 -18.91 1.55
CA ILE A 495 5.14 -18.38 1.59
C ILE A 495 5.07 -17.04 2.30
N GLY A 496 5.89 -16.86 3.34
CA GLY A 496 6.10 -15.58 4.01
C GLY A 496 7.44 -14.99 3.60
N VAL A 497 7.45 -13.70 3.27
CA VAL A 497 8.68 -12.92 3.05
C VAL A 497 8.71 -11.77 4.05
N GLY A 498 9.83 -11.60 4.73
CA GLY A 498 10.00 -10.56 5.73
C GLY A 498 11.36 -10.63 6.40
N GLN A 499 11.43 -10.36 7.69
CA GLN A 499 12.70 -10.30 8.44
C GLN A 499 12.78 -11.37 9.51
N ASP A 500 13.93 -12.01 9.60
CA ASP A 500 14.30 -12.80 10.76
C ASP A 500 14.72 -11.89 11.93
N ALA A 501 14.49 -12.34 13.14
CA ALA A 501 14.89 -11.60 14.34
C ALA A 501 15.38 -12.52 15.46
N THR A 502 16.18 -11.96 16.36
CA THR A 502 16.56 -12.63 17.61
C THR A 502 15.37 -12.71 18.57
N ASP A 503 15.48 -13.54 19.62
CA ASP A 503 14.49 -13.60 20.73
C ASP A 503 14.25 -12.23 21.41
N GLN A 504 15.12 -11.25 21.18
CA GLN A 504 15.01 -9.87 21.67
C GLN A 504 14.40 -8.91 20.64
N GLY A 505 13.92 -9.42 19.50
CA GLY A 505 13.30 -8.64 18.44
C GLY A 505 14.27 -7.84 17.56
N ARG A 506 15.58 -8.10 17.60
CA ARG A 506 16.55 -7.47 16.70
C ARG A 506 16.54 -8.16 15.35
N VAL A 507 16.26 -7.40 14.29
CA VAL A 507 16.27 -7.85 12.91
C VAL A 507 17.66 -8.37 12.51
N GLN A 508 17.69 -9.51 11.80
CA GLN A 508 18.92 -10.21 11.38
C GLN A 508 19.08 -10.31 9.87
N GLY A 509 18.01 -10.05 9.10
CA GLY A 509 18.03 -10.09 7.65
C GLY A 509 16.77 -10.70 7.05
N THR A 510 16.69 -10.68 5.72
CA THR A 510 15.53 -11.19 4.99
C THR A 510 15.32 -12.69 5.24
N GLN A 511 14.10 -13.07 5.56
CA GLN A 511 13.69 -14.48 5.69
C GLN A 511 12.56 -14.79 4.72
N VAL A 512 12.68 -15.92 4.02
CA VAL A 512 11.60 -16.57 3.26
C VAL A 512 11.18 -17.81 4.04
N SER A 513 9.92 -17.88 4.44
CA SER A 513 9.35 -18.99 5.22
C SER A 513 8.29 -19.72 4.41
N LEU A 514 8.19 -21.05 4.61
CA LEU A 514 7.09 -21.85 4.11
C LEU A 514 6.25 -22.34 5.28
N PHE A 515 4.98 -22.01 5.27
CA PHE A 515 4.02 -22.43 6.27
C PHE A 515 3.10 -23.52 5.70
N ASP A 516 2.88 -24.57 6.48
CA ASP A 516 1.81 -25.55 6.27
C ASP A 516 0.59 -25.09 7.08
N VAL A 517 -0.49 -24.77 6.37
CA VAL A 517 -1.72 -24.23 6.94
C VAL A 517 -2.94 -25.10 6.60
N ARG A 518 -2.71 -26.38 6.21
CA ARG A 518 -3.80 -27.35 5.94
C ARG A 518 -4.64 -27.59 7.17
N ASP A 519 -4.00 -27.66 8.33
CA ASP A 519 -4.70 -27.61 9.61
C ASP A 519 -4.68 -26.17 10.12
N ALA A 520 -5.80 -25.48 9.95
CA ALA A 520 -5.93 -24.10 10.37
C ALA A 520 -5.77 -23.92 11.89
N ALA A 521 -6.03 -24.97 12.70
CA ALA A 521 -5.85 -24.92 14.15
C ALA A 521 -4.40 -25.10 14.60
N ALA A 522 -3.56 -25.70 13.76
CA ALA A 522 -2.17 -26.00 14.06
C ALA A 522 -1.22 -25.63 12.90
N PRO A 523 -1.16 -24.34 12.49
CA PRO A 523 -0.24 -23.92 11.44
C PRO A 523 1.21 -24.18 11.87
N THR A 524 2.07 -24.57 10.93
CA THR A 524 3.49 -24.86 11.21
C THR A 524 4.40 -24.23 10.16
N ARG A 525 5.60 -23.79 10.56
CA ARG A 525 6.66 -23.44 9.62
C ARG A 525 7.46 -24.68 9.25
N VAL A 526 7.39 -25.09 8.00
CA VAL A 526 8.01 -26.34 7.51
C VAL A 526 9.37 -26.12 6.84
N ALA A 527 9.66 -24.91 6.39
CA ALA A 527 10.95 -24.53 5.84
C ALA A 527 11.21 -23.03 6.01
N SER A 528 12.48 -22.65 6.01
CA SER A 528 12.91 -21.25 5.90
C SER A 528 14.23 -21.12 5.14
N HIS A 529 14.41 -19.97 4.50
CA HIS A 529 15.68 -19.55 3.89
C HIS A 529 16.02 -18.14 4.41
N HIS A 530 17.23 -17.95 4.93
CA HIS A 530 17.66 -16.71 5.56
C HIS A 530 18.80 -16.07 4.76
N VAL A 531 18.72 -14.76 4.53
CA VAL A 531 19.75 -13.92 3.93
C VAL A 531 20.26 -12.94 4.98
N PRO A 532 21.40 -13.21 5.62
CA PRO A 532 21.91 -12.36 6.71
C PRO A 532 22.17 -10.93 6.27
N GLY A 533 21.69 -9.95 7.07
CA GLY A 533 21.81 -8.52 6.78
C GLY A 533 21.06 -8.07 5.54
N GLY A 534 20.18 -8.93 5.00
CA GLY A 534 19.39 -8.65 3.79
C GLY A 534 18.15 -7.82 4.07
N THR A 535 17.73 -7.04 3.08
CA THR A 535 16.41 -6.41 2.95
C THR A 535 15.84 -6.72 1.58
N SER A 536 14.53 -6.81 1.45
CA SER A 536 13.86 -7.11 0.19
C SER A 536 12.81 -6.07 -0.14
N GLU A 537 12.73 -5.65 -1.41
CA GLU A 537 11.65 -4.80 -1.90
C GLU A 537 10.27 -5.44 -1.72
N VAL A 538 10.19 -6.78 -1.67
CA VAL A 538 8.96 -7.54 -1.41
C VAL A 538 8.27 -7.16 -0.09
N GLU A 539 9.01 -6.66 0.88
CA GLU A 539 8.46 -6.27 2.20
C GLU A 539 7.50 -5.07 2.11
N TYR A 540 7.66 -4.24 1.07
CA TYR A 540 6.85 -3.04 0.84
C TYR A 540 6.30 -2.92 -0.59
N ASP A 541 6.82 -3.67 -1.55
CA ASP A 541 6.28 -3.78 -2.92
C ASP A 541 6.28 -5.24 -3.38
N PRO A 542 5.20 -5.96 -3.10
CA PRO A 542 5.07 -7.36 -3.47
C PRO A 542 5.01 -7.67 -4.97
N HIS A 543 4.87 -6.68 -5.87
CA HIS A 543 5.11 -6.90 -7.31
C HIS A 543 6.56 -7.33 -7.60
N ALA A 544 7.47 -7.06 -6.66
CA ALA A 544 8.84 -7.54 -6.72
C ALA A 544 8.98 -9.06 -6.49
N PHE A 545 7.94 -9.73 -5.95
CA PHE A 545 7.93 -11.16 -5.71
C PHE A 545 7.43 -11.92 -6.92
N LEU A 546 8.23 -12.88 -7.40
CA LEU A 546 7.84 -13.79 -8.47
C LEU A 546 7.76 -15.22 -7.92
N HIS A 547 6.57 -15.82 -8.01
CA HIS A 547 6.34 -17.24 -7.81
C HIS A 547 5.95 -17.88 -9.16
N TRP A 548 6.75 -18.82 -9.63
CA TRP A 548 6.51 -19.54 -10.88
C TRP A 548 6.41 -21.06 -10.62
N PRO A 549 5.19 -21.54 -10.26
CA PRO A 549 4.99 -22.94 -9.84
C PRO A 549 5.38 -24.00 -10.89
N GLN A 550 5.28 -23.68 -12.18
CA GLN A 550 5.62 -24.59 -13.28
C GLN A 550 7.08 -25.07 -13.27
N ARG A 551 7.95 -24.32 -12.59
CA ARG A 551 9.38 -24.66 -12.39
C ARG A 551 9.78 -24.70 -10.91
N ASP A 552 8.81 -24.71 -10.00
CA ASP A 552 9.02 -24.62 -8.54
C ASP A 552 9.86 -23.40 -8.15
N LEU A 553 9.75 -22.27 -8.89
CA LEU A 553 10.65 -21.14 -8.79
C LEU A 553 10.08 -20.02 -7.95
N LEU A 554 10.92 -19.48 -7.06
CA LEU A 554 10.68 -18.25 -6.31
C LEU A 554 11.82 -17.28 -6.61
N VAL A 555 11.48 -16.04 -6.86
CA VAL A 555 12.47 -15.00 -7.20
C VAL A 555 12.10 -13.71 -6.47
N LEU A 556 13.07 -13.10 -5.80
CA LEU A 556 12.85 -11.86 -5.06
C LEU A 556 14.13 -11.00 -5.06
N PRO A 557 14.00 -9.68 -5.21
CA PRO A 557 15.12 -8.77 -5.02
C PRO A 557 15.61 -8.80 -3.57
N VAL A 558 16.91 -8.83 -3.38
CA VAL A 558 17.54 -8.74 -2.06
C VAL A 558 18.76 -7.83 -2.14
N VAL A 559 18.88 -6.92 -1.18
CA VAL A 559 20.08 -6.11 -0.97
C VAL A 559 20.64 -6.50 0.40
N SER A 560 21.90 -6.95 0.42
CA SER A 560 22.60 -7.27 1.67
C SER A 560 23.59 -6.17 2.00
N TYR A 561 23.53 -5.69 3.21
CA TYR A 561 24.51 -4.72 3.75
C TYR A 561 25.58 -5.44 4.55
N PRO A 562 26.84 -4.98 4.48
CA PRO A 562 27.91 -5.54 5.29
C PRO A 562 27.61 -5.31 6.78
N ALA A 563 28.12 -6.20 7.64
CA ALA A 563 28.01 -6.05 9.10
C ALA A 563 28.57 -4.69 9.57
N GLU A 564 28.03 -4.17 10.68
CA GLU A 564 28.48 -2.90 11.27
C GLU A 564 30.01 -2.78 11.32
N GLY A 565 30.54 -1.65 10.83
CA GLY A 565 31.96 -1.36 10.79
C GLY A 565 32.69 -1.71 9.50
N ARG A 566 32.00 -2.26 8.48
CA ARG A 566 32.52 -2.40 7.12
C ARG A 566 32.04 -1.28 6.21
N PRO A 567 32.81 -0.95 5.14
CA PRO A 567 32.41 0.06 4.18
C PRO A 567 31.07 -0.28 3.50
N THR A 568 30.22 0.72 3.28
CA THR A 568 28.92 0.57 2.61
C THR A 568 29.02 0.23 1.13
N ASP A 569 30.18 0.45 0.52
CA ASP A 569 30.52 0.04 -0.85
C ASP A 569 30.62 -1.50 -1.03
N GLU A 570 30.64 -2.27 0.05
CA GLU A 570 30.50 -3.72 0.02
C GLU A 570 29.03 -4.21 -0.04
N ALA A 571 28.06 -3.30 -0.03
CA ALA A 571 26.65 -3.68 -0.21
C ALA A 571 26.46 -4.41 -1.55
N SER A 572 25.78 -5.56 -1.51
CA SER A 572 25.53 -6.36 -2.71
C SER A 572 24.04 -6.51 -2.95
N GLY A 573 23.57 -6.00 -4.09
CA GLY A 573 22.18 -6.17 -4.55
C GLY A 573 22.07 -7.23 -5.63
N GLY A 574 20.89 -7.81 -5.78
CA GLY A 574 20.57 -8.76 -6.84
C GLY A 574 19.23 -9.44 -6.61
N VAL A 575 18.92 -10.41 -7.45
CA VAL A 575 17.71 -11.21 -7.34
C VAL A 575 18.09 -12.60 -6.85
N LEU A 576 17.62 -12.94 -5.67
CA LEU A 576 17.73 -14.29 -5.12
C LEU A 576 16.78 -15.22 -5.88
N VAL A 577 17.31 -16.35 -6.35
CA VAL A 577 16.57 -17.38 -7.08
C VAL A 577 16.54 -18.65 -6.24
N LEU A 578 15.33 -19.03 -5.78
CA LEU A 578 15.10 -20.22 -4.98
C LEU A 578 14.25 -21.23 -5.76
N ARG A 579 14.49 -22.50 -5.51
CA ARG A 579 13.59 -23.61 -5.90
C ARG A 579 12.89 -24.13 -4.66
N LEU A 580 11.56 -24.21 -4.72
CA LEU A 580 10.74 -24.81 -3.65
C LEU A 580 10.24 -26.16 -4.12
N ARG A 581 10.81 -27.23 -3.58
CA ARG A 581 10.38 -28.60 -3.86
C ARG A 581 10.37 -29.43 -2.58
N ASP A 582 9.37 -30.27 -2.43
CA ASP A 582 9.23 -31.18 -1.28
C ASP A 582 9.38 -30.44 0.07
N ASN A 583 8.75 -29.28 0.20
CA ASN A 583 8.84 -28.40 1.38
C ASN A 583 10.27 -27.93 1.70
N THR A 584 11.15 -27.82 0.72
CA THR A 584 12.54 -27.40 0.91
C THR A 584 12.88 -26.27 -0.03
N PHE A 585 13.49 -25.20 0.50
CA PHE A 585 14.10 -24.16 -0.29
C PHE A 585 15.53 -24.53 -0.67
N THR A 586 15.81 -24.57 -1.97
CA THR A 586 17.17 -24.72 -2.50
C THR A 586 17.57 -23.44 -3.21
N SER A 587 18.63 -22.79 -2.78
CA SER A 587 19.16 -21.62 -3.50
C SER A 587 19.83 -22.08 -4.79
N LEU A 588 19.36 -21.52 -5.92
CA LEU A 588 20.00 -21.71 -7.22
C LEU A 588 21.11 -20.69 -7.43
N GLY A 589 21.07 -19.55 -6.72
CA GLY A 589 22.04 -18.47 -6.79
C GLY A 589 21.40 -17.10 -6.76
N THR A 590 22.20 -16.06 -7.05
CA THR A 590 21.76 -14.67 -7.16
C THR A 590 22.13 -14.13 -8.53
N VAL A 591 21.13 -13.61 -9.26
CA VAL A 591 21.35 -12.88 -10.51
C VAL A 591 21.66 -11.42 -10.17
N ARG A 592 22.79 -10.91 -10.69
CA ARG A 592 23.22 -9.52 -10.51
C ARG A 592 23.43 -8.86 -11.85
N HIS A 593 23.09 -7.58 -11.92
CA HIS A 593 23.44 -6.74 -13.05
C HIS A 593 24.84 -6.13 -12.82
N ALA A 594 25.57 -5.86 -13.88
CA ALA A 594 26.85 -5.18 -13.77
C ALA A 594 26.61 -3.76 -13.23
N SER A 595 27.28 -3.43 -12.12
CA SER A 595 27.21 -2.09 -11.55
C SER A 595 27.90 -1.09 -12.48
N GLY A 596 27.20 -0.01 -12.86
CA GLY A 596 27.83 1.18 -13.44
C GLY A 596 28.63 1.95 -12.40
N GLN A 597 29.27 3.04 -12.80
CA GLN A 597 29.88 3.96 -11.84
C GLN A 597 28.76 4.70 -11.06
N GLY A 598 28.59 4.37 -9.78
CA GLY A 598 27.59 4.98 -8.89
C GLY A 598 26.80 3.95 -8.09
N PHE A 599 25.88 4.43 -7.24
CA PHE A 599 24.95 3.59 -6.51
C PHE A 599 23.93 2.99 -7.51
N ASP A 600 24.02 1.68 -7.74
CA ASP A 600 22.97 0.94 -8.48
C ASP A 600 21.91 0.50 -7.47
N PRO A 601 20.65 0.93 -7.59
CA PRO A 601 19.55 0.47 -6.72
C PRO A 601 19.30 -1.03 -6.84
N GLY A 602 20.01 -1.72 -7.74
CA GLY A 602 19.89 -3.15 -7.94
C GLY A 602 18.74 -3.55 -8.87
N VAL A 603 18.53 -4.85 -8.95
CA VAL A 603 17.43 -5.43 -9.73
C VAL A 603 16.13 -5.30 -8.94
N ARG A 604 15.11 -4.74 -9.58
CA ARG A 604 13.83 -4.45 -8.95
C ARG A 604 12.72 -5.44 -9.30
N ARG A 605 12.75 -5.99 -10.51
CA ARG A 605 11.72 -6.93 -10.99
C ARG A 605 12.33 -8.12 -11.69
N ALA A 606 11.58 -9.20 -11.66
CA ALA A 606 11.89 -10.41 -12.39
C ALA A 606 10.65 -10.94 -13.12
N LEU A 607 10.83 -11.47 -14.32
CA LEU A 607 9.79 -12.05 -15.16
C LEU A 607 10.31 -13.39 -15.69
N VAL A 608 9.42 -14.36 -15.90
CA VAL A 608 9.71 -15.57 -16.66
C VAL A 608 9.09 -15.45 -18.04
N VAL A 609 9.87 -15.73 -19.09
CA VAL A 609 9.35 -15.92 -20.45
C VAL A 609 10.02 -17.16 -21.04
N GLY A 610 9.25 -18.22 -21.26
CA GLY A 610 9.73 -19.52 -21.67
C GLY A 610 10.71 -20.12 -20.65
N ASP A 611 11.95 -20.37 -21.09
CA ASP A 611 13.00 -20.93 -20.22
C ASP A 611 13.93 -19.87 -19.60
N ASP A 612 13.66 -18.60 -19.85
CA ASP A 612 14.54 -17.51 -19.41
C ASP A 612 13.88 -16.69 -18.29
N LEU A 613 14.67 -16.40 -17.26
CA LEU A 613 14.39 -15.41 -16.22
C LEU A 613 14.92 -14.06 -16.72
N TRP A 614 14.02 -13.10 -16.88
CA TRP A 614 14.34 -11.72 -17.21
C TRP A 614 14.33 -10.89 -15.95
N THR A 615 15.37 -10.11 -15.76
CA THR A 615 15.51 -9.21 -14.60
C THR A 615 15.69 -7.78 -15.06
N VAL A 616 15.11 -6.84 -14.29
CA VAL A 616 15.02 -5.41 -14.65
C VAL A 616 15.70 -4.56 -13.60
N SER A 617 16.61 -3.69 -14.02
CA SER A 617 17.23 -2.64 -13.21
C SER A 617 17.19 -1.30 -13.94
N ALA A 618 17.67 -0.25 -13.29
CA ALA A 618 17.85 1.05 -13.94
C ALA A 618 18.81 0.99 -15.15
N GLY A 619 19.81 0.10 -15.12
CA GLY A 619 20.81 -0.03 -16.18
C GLY A 619 20.36 -0.84 -17.40
N GLY A 620 19.33 -1.70 -17.26
CA GLY A 620 18.93 -2.56 -18.38
C GLY A 620 18.12 -3.79 -17.97
N LEU A 621 17.89 -4.66 -18.96
CA LEU A 621 17.34 -6.00 -18.78
C LEU A 621 18.39 -7.07 -18.99
N GLN A 622 18.36 -8.10 -18.16
CA GLN A 622 19.18 -9.30 -18.34
C GLN A 622 18.28 -10.52 -18.55
N ALA A 623 18.54 -11.28 -19.63
CA ALA A 623 18.00 -12.61 -19.81
C ALA A 623 18.97 -13.63 -19.22
N THR A 624 18.46 -14.53 -18.37
CA THR A 624 19.24 -15.56 -17.68
C THR A 624 18.53 -16.90 -17.82
N ARG A 625 19.21 -17.95 -18.27
CA ARG A 625 18.62 -19.29 -18.32
C ARG A 625 18.27 -19.74 -16.92
N ILE A 626 17.02 -20.18 -16.67
CA ILE A 626 16.57 -20.63 -15.34
C ILE A 626 17.43 -21.78 -14.83
N ASP A 627 17.72 -22.77 -15.69
CA ASP A 627 18.59 -23.88 -15.34
C ASP A 627 20.06 -23.47 -15.43
N GLY A 628 20.73 -23.41 -14.27
CA GLY A 628 22.16 -23.08 -14.16
C GLY A 628 22.48 -21.58 -14.12
N LEU A 629 21.50 -20.71 -14.20
CA LEU A 629 21.60 -19.24 -14.10
C LEU A 629 22.64 -18.61 -15.03
N ALA A 630 22.84 -19.20 -16.23
CA ALA A 630 23.75 -18.66 -17.24
C ALA A 630 23.13 -17.43 -17.92
N GLN A 631 23.85 -16.31 -17.92
CA GLN A 631 23.42 -15.11 -18.64
C GLN A 631 23.33 -15.41 -20.14
N GLN A 632 22.22 -15.07 -20.76
CA GLN A 632 21.92 -15.25 -22.17
C GLN A 632 22.09 -13.95 -22.97
N ALA A 633 21.69 -12.84 -22.36
CA ALA A 633 21.80 -11.51 -22.95
C ALA A 633 21.82 -10.43 -21.88
N TRP A 634 22.41 -9.30 -22.21
CA TRP A 634 22.27 -8.02 -21.53
C TRP A 634 21.76 -6.99 -22.52
N VAL A 635 20.66 -6.33 -22.20
CA VAL A 635 20.03 -5.27 -23.01
C VAL A 635 20.17 -3.96 -22.26
N PRO A 636 21.19 -3.15 -22.53
CA PRO A 636 21.40 -1.90 -21.81
C PRO A 636 20.35 -0.85 -22.17
N PHE A 637 20.09 0.06 -21.25
CA PHE A 637 19.17 1.20 -21.43
C PHE A 637 19.87 2.51 -21.82
N THR A 638 21.15 2.48 -21.99
CA THR A 638 21.97 3.62 -22.45
C THR A 638 22.01 3.73 -23.96
#